data_3bebdf25522aa5f98f87cc12169c4a52
#
_entry.id   3bebdf25522aa5f98f87cc12169c4a52
#
_cell.length_a   1.000
_cell.length_b   1.000
_cell.length_c   1.000
_cell.angle_alpha   90.00
_cell.angle_beta   90.00
_cell.angle_gamma   90.00
#
_symmetry.space_group_name_H-M   'P 1'
#
loop_
_entity.id
_entity.type
_entity.pdbx_description
1 polymer ?
#
loop_
_entity_poly.entity_id
_entity_poly.type
_entity_poly.pdbx_seq_one_letter_code
_entity_poly.pdbx_strand_id
1 'polypeptide(L)'
;MRKKINLGVKYMKAYKARSFAIILSLVLSVAMIVGILTLTKTEDMNSLQTMKYNTGIYHATFKNLSYEQFKIIKDNSDAKNLGAFNFHGITTDKEKQSVIMLNCNEDYMISNSKLEKGRFAKSRNEIVAEEWVLKNLGLEPKLNQIIKLNIEDTSKNVKDEEFKLVGIIKDRPTEKQIGKMQMYLPLQSNSGNLEVEVAFDEKTNIQNQISDLAKKININEENISSYDDLITIANDANNVSLNTVLSALAISLVCGVVVYSIFNISMYKRFKEYGVLRAIGARNVKVFKLILNELMSLSLIGIPVGTLLGLLVAVLSSKYANELKTTIALNGELIKLNTVYPIGEIFIAILFMILMLFMIAFFTCRKINKLSIIDTIKGNRKSDNIKRNILTIKTLRKYMRTYKAISFKNILRNKKRCFMIILSMSICGILFINSNYKLNLSQEDDFIIDRDMYNNSDIKIDVYGSENQKYGLNQLDIKKIENIDGVKEVIKSKIMNGRMVIDDKTKFNENYFDNINKSIRGESLFKGYLVKDKLNDELILKQNLRGYDDKALKELSNYLVEGKIDINKMKNEDLAVVYIPRVVEKKHGGKIEYNIVDNGNPVADIKVGDTVKVKFREDGKRSIEFARLEDSGSKYIEKEFKVGAIVSYPFMAEDTYSSDKCIDVIVSDNKFTKVTGGESYQAININLDKGVNDKKVYDEILKTTIKVNGAMARNIMEEKANRDAMHEKSKIYNIFMVLVLFVIAIVNIVNNISQSILDRTNEFGMLRAVGLNNTDFKKMIIFEGVIYTLISSLIIIVVSLVLNKMTYNYLEVSKYGIEFSIRCVDYILIIIINTLVGILTTYLPAKRLEKISVVEMININE
;
A
#
# COMPACT_ATOMS: atom_id res chain seq x y z
N MET A 1 -62.05 -6.24 -5.90
CA MET A 1 -60.65 -6.24 -5.39
C MET A 1 -60.57 -5.60 -4.01
N ARG A 2 -60.49 -6.35 -2.91
CA ARG A 2 -60.26 -5.79 -1.57
C ARG A 2 -58.85 -5.24 -1.53
N LYS A 3 -58.69 -3.90 -1.38
CA LYS A 3 -57.39 -3.28 -1.08
C LYS A 3 -56.79 -3.98 0.11
N LYS A 4 -55.75 -4.82 -0.07
CA LYS A 4 -54.92 -5.33 1.02
C LYS A 4 -54.30 -4.13 1.71
N ILE A 5 -54.88 -3.75 2.83
CA ILE A 5 -54.35 -2.67 3.66
C ILE A 5 -52.98 -3.08 4.13
N ASN A 6 -51.91 -2.44 3.64
CA ASN A 6 -50.54 -2.74 4.05
C ASN A 6 -50.34 -2.22 5.49
N LEU A 7 -50.56 -3.10 6.48
CA LEU A 7 -50.47 -2.78 7.90
C LEU A 7 -49.11 -2.14 8.24
N GLY A 8 -48.02 -2.53 7.55
CA GLY A 8 -46.70 -1.95 7.72
C GLY A 8 -46.67 -0.43 7.48
N VAL A 9 -47.31 0.02 6.40
CA VAL A 9 -47.37 1.46 6.06
C VAL A 9 -48.23 2.22 7.09
N LYS A 10 -49.32 1.61 7.60
CA LYS A 10 -50.11 2.23 8.67
C LYS A 10 -49.35 2.38 9.96
N TYR A 11 -48.53 1.39 10.31
CA TYR A 11 -47.65 1.45 11.47
C TYR A 11 -46.57 2.53 11.32
N MET A 12 -45.94 2.66 10.14
CA MET A 12 -45.01 3.76 9.87
C MET A 12 -45.59 5.12 10.12
N LYS A 13 -46.87 5.35 9.70
CA LYS A 13 -47.55 6.61 9.88
C LYS A 13 -47.95 6.84 11.34
N ALA A 14 -48.31 5.80 12.08
CA ALA A 14 -48.69 5.88 13.50
C ALA A 14 -47.51 6.20 14.42
N TYR A 15 -46.29 5.63 14.10
CA TYR A 15 -45.09 5.78 14.92
C TYR A 15 -43.96 6.52 14.19
N LYS A 16 -44.26 7.74 13.67
CA LYS A 16 -43.37 8.53 12.80
C LYS A 16 -41.93 8.68 13.31
N ALA A 17 -41.75 9.08 14.58
CA ALA A 17 -40.42 9.28 15.16
C ALA A 17 -39.54 8.01 15.17
N ARG A 18 -40.16 6.83 15.42
CA ARG A 18 -39.44 5.55 15.44
C ARG A 18 -39.16 5.05 14.04
N SER A 19 -40.11 5.12 13.14
CA SER A 19 -39.92 4.80 11.73
C SER A 19 -38.81 5.63 11.12
N PHE A 20 -38.75 6.93 11.44
CA PHE A 20 -37.69 7.82 11.03
C PHE A 20 -36.33 7.38 11.58
N ALA A 21 -36.22 6.99 12.87
CA ALA A 21 -34.98 6.52 13.46
C ALA A 21 -34.47 5.24 12.79
N ILE A 22 -35.37 4.31 12.44
CA ILE A 22 -34.99 3.06 11.75
C ILE A 22 -34.60 3.35 10.29
N ILE A 23 -35.35 4.21 9.58
CA ILE A 23 -35.02 4.64 8.23
C ILE A 23 -33.62 5.32 8.22
N LEU A 24 -33.42 6.28 9.12
CA LEU A 24 -32.15 6.98 9.22
C LEU A 24 -30.98 6.02 9.46
N SER A 25 -31.15 5.03 10.35
CA SER A 25 -30.14 3.99 10.60
C SER A 25 -29.88 3.14 9.36
N LEU A 26 -30.93 2.73 8.62
CA LEU A 26 -30.79 2.01 7.36
C LEU A 26 -30.08 2.85 6.29
N VAL A 27 -30.48 4.11 6.14
CA VAL A 27 -29.87 5.05 5.20
C VAL A 27 -28.37 5.18 5.48
N LEU A 28 -27.99 5.43 6.72
CA LEU A 28 -26.59 5.60 7.10
C LEU A 28 -25.81 4.30 6.93
N SER A 29 -26.39 3.15 7.30
CA SER A 29 -25.75 1.84 7.11
C SER A 29 -25.49 1.52 5.65
N VAL A 30 -26.48 1.75 4.77
CA VAL A 30 -26.34 1.53 3.34
C VAL A 30 -25.38 2.54 2.72
N ALA A 31 -25.46 3.82 3.13
CA ALA A 31 -24.54 4.85 2.66
C ALA A 31 -23.07 4.53 2.99
N MET A 32 -22.84 3.98 4.18
CA MET A 32 -21.51 3.53 4.57
C MET A 32 -20.99 2.38 3.68
N ILE A 33 -21.81 1.34 3.50
CA ILE A 33 -21.42 0.17 2.69
C ILE A 33 -21.13 0.62 1.25
N VAL A 34 -22.04 1.35 0.64
CA VAL A 34 -21.92 1.82 -0.74
C VAL A 34 -20.74 2.80 -0.88
N GLY A 35 -20.58 3.71 0.09
CA GLY A 35 -19.48 4.67 0.10
C GLY A 35 -18.12 4.00 0.17
N ILE A 36 -17.95 3.06 1.10
CA ILE A 36 -16.69 2.32 1.25
C ILE A 36 -16.39 1.50 -0.01
N LEU A 37 -17.34 0.71 -0.50
CA LEU A 37 -17.13 -0.11 -1.71
C LEU A 37 -16.78 0.75 -2.93
N THR A 38 -17.45 1.91 -3.09
CA THR A 38 -17.18 2.83 -4.19
C THR A 38 -15.79 3.46 -4.07
N LEU A 39 -15.37 3.85 -2.87
CA LEU A 39 -14.04 4.43 -2.64
C LEU A 39 -12.94 3.39 -2.84
N THR A 40 -13.09 2.18 -2.28
CA THR A 40 -12.11 1.11 -2.46
C THR A 40 -11.94 0.76 -3.94
N LYS A 41 -13.05 0.56 -4.66
CA LYS A 41 -12.99 0.26 -6.10
C LYS A 41 -12.37 1.39 -6.92
N THR A 42 -12.65 2.63 -6.53
CA THR A 42 -12.04 3.83 -7.14
C THR A 42 -10.52 3.82 -6.92
N GLU A 43 -10.06 3.49 -5.72
CA GLU A 43 -8.64 3.38 -5.39
C GLU A 43 -7.96 2.26 -6.19
N ASP A 44 -8.56 1.05 -6.26
CA ASP A 44 -8.04 -0.10 -7.01
C ASP A 44 -7.89 0.24 -8.51
N MET A 45 -8.92 0.84 -9.11
CA MET A 45 -8.89 1.21 -10.55
C MET A 45 -7.88 2.33 -10.83
N ASN A 46 -7.72 3.27 -9.92
CA ASN A 46 -6.72 4.33 -10.05
C ASN A 46 -5.29 3.79 -9.87
N SER A 47 -5.10 2.81 -8.98
CA SER A 47 -3.83 2.09 -8.81
C SER A 47 -3.47 1.32 -10.08
N LEU A 48 -4.43 0.62 -10.68
CA LEU A 48 -4.24 -0.05 -11.98
C LEU A 48 -3.86 0.95 -13.09
N GLN A 49 -4.56 2.07 -13.16
CA GLN A 49 -4.25 3.09 -14.16
C GLN A 49 -2.85 3.67 -13.95
N THR A 50 -2.48 3.95 -12.72
CA THR A 50 -1.13 4.44 -12.36
C THR A 50 -0.06 3.41 -12.72
N MET A 51 -0.30 2.13 -12.43
CA MET A 51 0.64 1.05 -12.79
C MET A 51 0.83 0.99 -14.31
N LYS A 52 -0.26 1.05 -15.08
CA LYS A 52 -0.19 1.09 -16.55
C LYS A 52 0.58 2.30 -17.10
N TYR A 53 0.48 3.45 -16.46
CA TYR A 53 1.28 4.62 -16.83
C TYR A 53 2.78 4.45 -16.52
N ASN A 54 3.11 3.68 -15.49
CA ASN A 54 4.49 3.50 -15.04
C ASN A 54 5.20 2.35 -15.75
N THR A 55 4.50 1.23 -16.00
CA THR A 55 5.09 -0.01 -16.51
C THR A 55 4.62 -0.41 -17.90
N GLY A 56 3.67 0.34 -18.49
CA GLY A 56 3.03 -0.02 -19.75
C GLY A 56 1.75 -0.83 -19.54
N ILE A 57 1.07 -1.12 -20.65
CA ILE A 57 -0.25 -1.80 -20.66
C ILE A 57 -0.18 -3.31 -20.84
N TYR A 58 1.02 -3.84 -21.06
CA TYR A 58 1.21 -5.25 -21.44
C TYR A 58 1.33 -6.14 -20.21
N HIS A 59 0.71 -7.33 -20.30
CA HIS A 59 0.68 -8.32 -19.22
C HIS A 59 1.76 -9.39 -19.32
N ALA A 60 2.22 -9.66 -20.54
CA ALA A 60 3.29 -10.64 -20.77
C ALA A 60 4.12 -10.30 -22.01
N THR A 61 5.39 -10.72 -21.99
CA THR A 61 6.32 -10.66 -23.11
C THR A 61 6.67 -12.07 -23.56
N PHE A 62 6.46 -12.37 -24.82
CA PHE A 62 6.87 -13.61 -25.48
C PHE A 62 8.14 -13.35 -26.27
N LYS A 63 9.19 -14.11 -26.01
CA LYS A 63 10.56 -13.89 -26.55
C LYS A 63 10.94 -14.90 -27.60
N ASN A 64 11.88 -14.52 -28.45
CA ASN A 64 12.47 -15.39 -29.48
C ASN A 64 11.43 -15.95 -30.48
N LEU A 65 10.46 -15.13 -30.88
CA LEU A 65 9.39 -15.54 -31.78
C LEU A 65 9.80 -15.43 -33.25
N SER A 66 9.33 -16.39 -34.04
CA SER A 66 9.30 -16.29 -35.48
C SER A 66 8.17 -15.36 -35.94
N TYR A 67 8.27 -14.87 -37.19
CA TYR A 67 7.21 -14.03 -37.77
C TYR A 67 5.88 -14.77 -37.92
N GLU A 68 5.91 -16.11 -38.14
CA GLU A 68 4.70 -16.93 -38.18
C GLU A 68 4.00 -17.04 -36.84
N GLN A 69 4.76 -17.22 -35.74
CA GLN A 69 4.21 -17.22 -34.39
C GLN A 69 3.62 -15.83 -34.02
N PHE A 70 4.27 -14.75 -34.44
CA PHE A 70 3.71 -13.40 -34.28
C PHE A 70 2.36 -13.24 -34.99
N LYS A 71 2.19 -13.79 -36.21
CA LYS A 71 0.87 -13.78 -36.90
C LYS A 71 -0.19 -14.51 -36.09
N ILE A 72 0.13 -15.67 -35.51
CA ILE A 72 -0.82 -16.42 -34.67
C ILE A 72 -1.26 -15.61 -33.46
N ILE A 73 -0.32 -14.87 -32.83
CA ILE A 73 -0.64 -13.97 -31.71
C ILE A 73 -1.55 -12.84 -32.17
N LYS A 74 -1.24 -12.23 -33.33
CA LYS A 74 -2.01 -11.13 -33.90
C LYS A 74 -3.45 -11.50 -34.20
N ASP A 75 -3.68 -12.75 -34.63
CA ASP A 75 -5.00 -13.26 -34.97
C ASP A 75 -5.78 -13.80 -33.75
N ASN A 76 -5.19 -13.71 -32.52
CA ASN A 76 -5.84 -14.18 -31.30
C ASN A 76 -6.81 -13.12 -30.78
N SER A 77 -8.07 -13.49 -30.59
CA SER A 77 -9.13 -12.59 -30.08
C SER A 77 -8.91 -12.08 -28.65
N ASP A 78 -8.14 -12.80 -27.84
CA ASP A 78 -7.87 -12.47 -26.45
C ASP A 78 -6.76 -11.42 -26.30
N ALA A 79 -5.91 -11.29 -27.32
CA ALA A 79 -4.90 -10.24 -27.41
C ALA A 79 -5.54 -8.91 -27.82
N LYS A 80 -5.57 -7.94 -26.90
CA LYS A 80 -6.21 -6.63 -27.16
C LYS A 80 -5.24 -5.63 -27.77
N ASN A 81 -4.00 -5.58 -27.29
CA ASN A 81 -2.93 -4.76 -27.85
C ASN A 81 -1.65 -5.59 -27.98
N LEU A 82 -0.90 -5.33 -29.03
CA LEU A 82 0.31 -6.06 -29.37
C LEU A 82 1.47 -5.08 -29.64
N GLY A 83 2.48 -5.13 -28.79
CA GLY A 83 3.75 -4.47 -29.04
C GLY A 83 4.77 -5.48 -29.57
N ALA A 84 5.25 -5.32 -30.79
CA ALA A 84 6.31 -6.15 -31.33
C ALA A 84 7.59 -5.35 -31.49
N PHE A 85 8.71 -5.88 -31.02
CA PHE A 85 10.00 -5.23 -31.16
C PHE A 85 11.14 -6.26 -31.32
N ASN A 86 12.26 -5.80 -31.83
CA ASN A 86 13.51 -6.52 -31.77
C ASN A 86 14.69 -5.56 -31.59
N PHE A 87 15.77 -6.14 -31.16
CA PHE A 87 17.02 -5.41 -30.93
C PHE A 87 17.64 -5.00 -32.29
N HIS A 88 17.96 -3.70 -32.47
CA HIS A 88 18.66 -3.20 -33.65
C HIS A 88 20.17 -3.13 -33.38
N GLY A 89 20.57 -2.61 -32.25
CA GLY A 89 21.97 -2.46 -31.86
C GLY A 89 22.14 -1.58 -30.61
N ILE A 90 23.40 -1.39 -30.22
CA ILE A 90 23.80 -0.49 -29.15
C ILE A 90 24.78 0.54 -29.71
N THR A 91 24.67 1.79 -29.26
CA THR A 91 25.68 2.81 -29.58
C THR A 91 27.02 2.45 -28.91
N THR A 92 28.12 2.47 -29.68
CA THR A 92 29.48 2.13 -29.22
C THR A 92 30.40 3.34 -29.16
N ASP A 93 29.86 4.54 -29.30
CA ASP A 93 30.67 5.77 -29.28
C ASP A 93 31.39 5.87 -27.92
N LYS A 94 32.73 5.80 -27.93
CA LYS A 94 33.59 5.78 -26.73
C LYS A 94 33.42 7.00 -25.82
N GLU A 95 32.86 8.09 -26.36
CA GLU A 95 32.65 9.34 -25.63
C GLU A 95 31.18 9.52 -25.23
N LYS A 96 30.28 8.60 -25.61
CA LYS A 96 28.83 8.70 -25.35
C LYS A 96 28.30 7.49 -24.60
N GLN A 97 27.15 7.70 -24.00
CA GLN A 97 26.45 6.65 -23.26
C GLN A 97 25.92 5.57 -24.18
N SER A 98 25.88 4.34 -23.70
CA SER A 98 25.26 3.24 -24.42
C SER A 98 23.75 3.45 -24.51
N VAL A 99 23.24 3.60 -25.73
CA VAL A 99 21.81 3.69 -26.01
C VAL A 99 21.34 2.47 -26.76
N ILE A 100 20.31 1.80 -26.24
CA ILE A 100 19.73 0.64 -26.88
C ILE A 100 18.81 1.12 -28.00
N MET A 101 19.02 0.61 -29.21
CA MET A 101 18.17 0.89 -30.35
C MET A 101 17.24 -0.26 -30.62
N LEU A 102 15.95 0.01 -30.67
CA LEU A 102 14.90 -1.00 -30.88
C LEU A 102 14.13 -0.71 -32.17
N ASN A 103 14.01 -1.74 -33.03
CA ASN A 103 13.00 -1.70 -34.09
C ASN A 103 11.66 -2.12 -33.50
N CYS A 104 10.63 -1.29 -33.59
CA CYS A 104 9.33 -1.59 -33.01
C CYS A 104 8.17 -1.18 -33.92
N ASN A 105 7.05 -1.88 -33.75
CA ASN A 105 5.82 -1.50 -34.43
C ASN A 105 5.22 -0.23 -33.82
N GLU A 106 4.32 0.40 -34.55
CA GLU A 106 3.69 1.67 -34.13
C GLU A 106 2.88 1.47 -32.81
N ASP A 107 2.23 0.31 -32.66
CA ASP A 107 1.46 -0.03 -31.45
C ASP A 107 2.35 -0.09 -30.21
N TYR A 108 3.56 -0.64 -30.30
CA TYR A 108 4.53 -0.63 -29.21
C TYR A 108 4.92 0.81 -28.83
N MET A 109 5.22 1.66 -29.84
CA MET A 109 5.59 3.04 -29.57
C MET A 109 4.45 3.82 -28.90
N ILE A 110 3.21 3.64 -29.37
CA ILE A 110 2.03 4.32 -28.83
C ILE A 110 1.73 3.86 -27.40
N SER A 111 1.87 2.57 -27.13
CA SER A 111 1.52 2.00 -25.82
C SER A 111 2.56 2.27 -24.74
N ASN A 112 3.85 2.31 -25.12
CA ASN A 112 4.96 2.48 -24.18
C ASN A 112 5.45 3.92 -24.08
N SER A 113 4.96 4.85 -24.94
CA SER A 113 5.44 6.22 -24.93
C SER A 113 4.36 7.20 -25.35
N LYS A 114 4.47 8.43 -24.87
CA LYS A 114 3.61 9.53 -25.30
C LYS A 114 4.39 10.53 -26.14
N LEU A 115 3.91 10.74 -27.37
CA LEU A 115 4.52 11.73 -28.26
C LEU A 115 4.33 13.14 -27.70
N GLU A 116 5.43 13.87 -27.56
CA GLU A 116 5.42 15.27 -27.15
C GLU A 116 5.52 16.22 -28.32
N LYS A 117 6.42 15.91 -29.28
CA LYS A 117 6.63 16.72 -30.49
C LYS A 117 6.88 15.81 -31.69
N GLY A 118 6.41 16.22 -32.86
CA GLY A 118 6.65 15.48 -34.11
C GLY A 118 5.69 14.31 -34.33
N ARG A 119 6.22 13.18 -34.80
CA ARG A 119 5.48 11.94 -35.09
C ARG A 119 6.34 10.71 -34.82
N PHE A 120 5.71 9.54 -34.79
CA PHE A 120 6.43 8.26 -34.73
C PHE A 120 7.18 7.96 -36.04
N ALA A 121 8.29 7.22 -35.93
CA ALA A 121 9.13 6.82 -37.06
C ALA A 121 8.39 5.85 -37.99
N LYS A 122 8.49 6.09 -39.31
CA LYS A 122 7.89 5.26 -40.34
C LYS A 122 8.91 4.71 -41.36
N SER A 123 10.02 5.41 -41.52
CA SER A 123 11.08 5.02 -42.45
C SER A 123 12.33 4.55 -41.70
N ARG A 124 13.09 3.64 -42.27
CA ARG A 124 14.25 2.99 -41.66
C ARG A 124 15.28 3.99 -41.05
N ASN A 125 15.44 5.15 -41.66
CA ASN A 125 16.39 6.16 -41.22
C ASN A 125 15.76 7.21 -40.32
N GLU A 126 14.56 6.97 -39.79
CA GLU A 126 13.89 7.82 -38.82
C GLU A 126 13.97 7.26 -37.43
N ILE A 127 14.13 8.16 -36.45
CA ILE A 127 14.27 7.79 -35.06
C ILE A 127 13.38 8.64 -34.15
N VAL A 128 12.95 8.04 -33.08
CA VAL A 128 12.21 8.69 -31.98
C VAL A 128 12.94 8.45 -30.68
N ALA A 129 13.07 9.50 -29.85
CA ALA A 129 13.78 9.42 -28.57
C ALA A 129 13.10 10.26 -27.48
N GLU A 130 13.40 9.94 -26.23
CA GLU A 130 13.03 10.73 -25.06
C GLU A 130 13.88 12.00 -24.95
N GLU A 131 13.34 13.08 -24.41
CA GLU A 131 14.08 14.34 -24.27
C GLU A 131 15.33 14.19 -23.39
N TRP A 132 15.23 13.45 -22.26
CA TRP A 132 16.35 13.23 -21.39
C TRP A 132 17.47 12.39 -22.05
N VAL A 133 17.12 11.43 -22.91
CA VAL A 133 18.09 10.63 -23.68
C VAL A 133 18.89 11.54 -24.62
N LEU A 134 18.21 12.42 -25.36
CA LEU A 134 18.87 13.39 -26.24
C LEU A 134 19.79 14.32 -25.45
N LYS A 135 19.33 14.87 -24.33
CA LYS A 135 20.12 15.74 -23.46
C LYS A 135 21.37 15.03 -22.91
N ASN A 136 21.24 13.78 -22.48
CA ASN A 136 22.39 12.99 -21.99
C ASN A 136 23.42 12.68 -23.11
N LEU A 137 22.99 12.61 -24.36
CA LEU A 137 23.89 12.51 -25.51
C LEU A 137 24.48 13.89 -25.94
N GLY A 138 24.18 14.95 -25.24
CA GLY A 138 24.59 16.30 -25.60
C GLY A 138 23.92 16.85 -26.85
N LEU A 139 22.75 16.26 -27.23
CA LEU A 139 21.96 16.65 -28.38
C LEU A 139 20.84 17.61 -27.96
N GLU A 140 20.63 18.66 -28.73
CA GLU A 140 19.46 19.51 -28.53
C GLU A 140 18.18 18.76 -28.97
N PRO A 141 17.08 18.84 -28.23
CA PRO A 141 15.82 18.17 -28.60
C PRO A 141 15.09 18.95 -29.73
N LYS A 142 15.69 18.99 -30.93
CA LYS A 142 15.15 19.63 -32.13
C LYS A 142 14.75 18.60 -33.17
N LEU A 143 13.50 18.67 -33.66
CA LEU A 143 13.03 17.84 -34.76
C LEU A 143 13.82 18.10 -36.06
N ASN A 144 13.91 17.09 -36.87
CA ASN A 144 14.55 17.03 -38.16
C ASN A 144 16.09 17.19 -38.16
N GLN A 145 16.74 17.12 -37.01
CA GLN A 145 18.21 17.01 -36.95
C GLN A 145 18.66 15.63 -37.38
N ILE A 146 19.84 15.54 -37.97
CA ILE A 146 20.49 14.28 -38.32
C ILE A 146 21.42 13.90 -37.16
N ILE A 147 21.23 12.70 -36.64
CA ILE A 147 22.02 12.13 -35.56
C ILE A 147 22.90 11.02 -36.15
N LYS A 148 24.21 11.13 -36.00
CA LYS A 148 25.17 10.11 -36.44
C LYS A 148 25.55 9.25 -35.22
N LEU A 149 25.39 7.95 -35.31
CA LEU A 149 25.66 7.00 -34.24
C LEU A 149 26.49 5.83 -34.75
N ASN A 150 27.49 5.43 -33.98
CA ASN A 150 28.19 4.16 -34.16
C ASN A 150 27.37 3.08 -33.49
N ILE A 151 26.89 2.09 -34.25
CA ILE A 151 26.00 1.04 -33.77
C ILE A 151 26.71 -0.31 -33.87
N GLU A 152 26.81 -1.00 -32.74
CA GLU A 152 27.20 -2.38 -32.67
C GLU A 152 25.96 -3.26 -32.77
N ASP A 153 25.93 -4.12 -33.78
CA ASP A 153 24.85 -5.10 -33.99
C ASP A 153 25.04 -6.36 -33.13
N THR A 154 24.08 -7.29 -33.17
CA THR A 154 24.14 -8.58 -32.44
C THR A 154 25.34 -9.45 -32.81
N SER A 155 25.94 -9.23 -33.99
CA SER A 155 27.13 -9.93 -34.47
C SER A 155 28.44 -9.22 -34.13
N LYS A 156 28.39 -8.20 -33.28
CA LYS A 156 29.54 -7.33 -32.89
C LYS A 156 30.16 -6.54 -34.07
N ASN A 157 29.41 -6.34 -35.16
CA ASN A 157 29.85 -5.47 -36.24
C ASN A 157 29.48 -4.02 -35.90
N VAL A 158 30.42 -3.12 -35.98
CA VAL A 158 30.22 -1.70 -35.77
C VAL A 158 30.02 -1.01 -37.10
N LYS A 159 28.91 -0.22 -37.21
CA LYS A 159 28.57 0.55 -38.39
C LYS A 159 28.18 1.95 -38.02
N ASP A 160 28.60 2.94 -38.85
CA ASP A 160 28.12 4.30 -38.77
C ASP A 160 26.76 4.42 -39.44
N GLU A 161 25.74 4.80 -38.70
CA GLU A 161 24.40 5.01 -39.22
C GLU A 161 23.93 6.43 -38.93
N GLU A 162 23.19 7.01 -39.91
CA GLU A 162 22.62 8.35 -39.79
C GLU A 162 21.08 8.24 -39.67
N PHE A 163 20.55 8.93 -38.68
CA PHE A 163 19.11 8.92 -38.40
C PHE A 163 18.57 10.35 -38.38
N LYS A 164 17.37 10.53 -38.87
CA LYS A 164 16.61 11.77 -38.75
C LYS A 164 15.69 11.69 -37.54
N LEU A 165 15.84 12.61 -36.58
CA LEU A 165 14.93 12.70 -35.41
C LEU A 165 13.58 13.25 -35.85
N VAL A 166 12.54 12.43 -35.88
CA VAL A 166 11.19 12.80 -36.36
C VAL A 166 10.18 12.95 -35.21
N GLY A 167 10.48 12.43 -34.04
CA GLY A 167 9.62 12.52 -32.87
C GLY A 167 10.42 12.63 -31.55
N ILE A 168 9.86 13.39 -30.64
CA ILE A 168 10.32 13.46 -29.24
C ILE A 168 9.18 12.96 -28.38
N ILE A 169 9.44 11.97 -27.57
CA ILE A 169 8.50 11.38 -26.61
C ILE A 169 8.80 11.88 -25.20
N LYS A 170 7.78 11.90 -24.37
CA LYS A 170 7.94 12.24 -22.97
C LYS A 170 8.86 11.26 -22.26
N ASP A 171 9.64 11.77 -21.32
CA ASP A 171 10.49 10.96 -20.45
C ASP A 171 9.65 9.90 -19.72
N ARG A 172 10.12 8.66 -19.74
CA ARG A 172 9.56 7.53 -18.98
C ARG A 172 10.35 7.36 -17.69
N PRO A 173 9.73 7.56 -16.54
CA PRO A 173 10.46 7.64 -15.29
C PRO A 173 11.10 6.34 -14.85
N THR A 174 10.43 5.19 -15.06
CA THR A 174 11.00 3.87 -14.75
C THR A 174 12.28 3.61 -15.52
N GLU A 175 12.29 3.89 -16.82
CA GLU A 175 13.47 3.71 -17.66
C GLU A 175 14.58 4.72 -17.28
N LYS A 176 14.18 5.95 -16.97
CA LYS A 176 15.10 7.00 -16.50
C LYS A 176 15.70 6.64 -15.13
N GLN A 177 14.93 6.05 -14.22
CA GLN A 177 15.41 5.63 -12.90
C GLN A 177 16.52 4.58 -12.95
N ILE A 178 16.42 3.66 -13.90
CA ILE A 178 17.43 2.59 -14.10
C ILE A 178 18.49 2.95 -15.15
N GLY A 179 18.52 4.19 -15.61
CA GLY A 179 19.48 4.65 -16.63
C GLY A 179 19.37 3.97 -17.99
N LYS A 180 18.22 3.36 -18.30
CA LYS A 180 18.00 2.61 -19.53
C LYS A 180 17.62 3.55 -20.67
N MET A 181 18.62 4.02 -21.42
CA MET A 181 18.41 4.87 -22.57
C MET A 181 18.00 4.06 -23.79
N GLN A 182 16.90 4.46 -24.44
CA GLN A 182 16.37 3.79 -25.62
C GLN A 182 16.02 4.78 -26.73
N MET A 183 16.20 4.35 -27.98
CA MET A 183 15.72 5.02 -29.19
C MET A 183 14.93 4.04 -30.03
N TYR A 184 13.89 4.53 -30.71
CA TYR A 184 12.95 3.69 -31.44
C TYR A 184 13.02 3.93 -32.94
N LEU A 185 13.15 2.82 -33.69
CA LEU A 185 13.08 2.74 -35.14
C LEU A 185 11.84 1.95 -35.56
N PRO A 186 11.36 2.07 -36.79
CA PRO A 186 10.24 1.27 -37.26
C PRO A 186 10.62 -0.20 -37.49
N LEU A 187 9.75 -1.11 -37.06
CA LEU A 187 9.92 -2.56 -37.27
C LEU A 187 9.89 -2.92 -38.75
N GLN A 188 10.81 -3.75 -39.18
CA GLN A 188 10.91 -4.23 -40.59
C GLN A 188 10.20 -5.56 -40.75
N SER A 189 9.55 -5.75 -41.92
CA SER A 189 8.65 -6.86 -42.20
C SER A 189 9.28 -8.27 -42.28
N ASN A 190 10.59 -8.41 -42.12
CA ASN A 190 11.31 -9.70 -42.14
C ASN A 190 12.24 -9.91 -40.94
N SER A 191 11.96 -9.27 -39.87
CA SER A 191 12.76 -9.36 -38.65
C SER A 191 12.57 -10.72 -37.96
N GLY A 192 13.64 -11.50 -37.81
CA GLY A 192 13.65 -12.69 -36.93
C GLY A 192 13.85 -12.28 -35.45
N ASN A 193 13.71 -13.21 -34.53
CA ASN A 193 13.87 -13.04 -33.07
C ASN A 193 13.05 -11.87 -32.50
N LEU A 194 11.73 -11.94 -32.78
CA LEU A 194 10.80 -10.94 -32.25
C LEU A 194 10.52 -11.16 -30.78
N GLU A 195 10.48 -10.09 -30.03
CA GLU A 195 9.83 -10.02 -28.73
C GLU A 195 8.45 -9.38 -28.90
N VAL A 196 7.43 -10.02 -28.38
CA VAL A 196 6.04 -9.57 -28.51
C VAL A 196 5.42 -9.40 -27.14
N GLU A 197 5.09 -8.16 -26.80
CA GLU A 197 4.34 -7.80 -25.61
C GLU A 197 2.85 -7.86 -25.91
N VAL A 198 2.09 -8.52 -25.02
CA VAL A 198 0.67 -8.77 -25.20
C VAL A 198 -0.13 -8.21 -24.03
N ALA A 199 -1.11 -7.37 -24.32
CA ALA A 199 -2.15 -6.99 -23.37
C ALA A 199 -3.38 -7.87 -23.58
N PHE A 200 -3.80 -8.58 -22.53
CA PHE A 200 -4.96 -9.48 -22.55
C PHE A 200 -6.23 -8.79 -22.02
N ASP A 201 -7.38 -9.44 -22.20
CA ASP A 201 -8.64 -8.97 -21.62
C ASP A 201 -8.62 -9.13 -20.11
N GLU A 202 -8.68 -8.00 -19.40
CA GLU A 202 -8.59 -7.95 -17.93
C GLU A 202 -9.88 -8.40 -17.22
N LYS A 203 -10.96 -8.64 -17.95
CA LYS A 203 -12.23 -9.15 -17.40
C LYS A 203 -12.21 -10.65 -17.15
N THR A 204 -11.25 -11.33 -17.69
CA THR A 204 -11.06 -12.78 -17.56
C THR A 204 -9.71 -13.08 -16.90
N ASN A 205 -9.46 -14.33 -16.51
CA ASN A 205 -8.20 -14.69 -15.86
C ASN A 205 -7.02 -14.56 -16.84
N ILE A 206 -6.20 -13.53 -16.63
CA ILE A 206 -5.06 -13.19 -17.50
C ILE A 206 -4.04 -14.34 -17.55
N GLN A 207 -3.76 -14.99 -16.41
CA GLN A 207 -2.79 -16.09 -16.35
C GLN A 207 -3.20 -17.29 -17.22
N ASN A 208 -4.51 -17.59 -17.27
CA ASN A 208 -5.02 -18.64 -18.15
C ASN A 208 -4.87 -18.25 -19.62
N GLN A 209 -5.16 -16.99 -19.99
CA GLN A 209 -4.99 -16.50 -21.36
C GLN A 209 -3.53 -16.59 -21.82
N ILE A 210 -2.56 -16.25 -20.92
CA ILE A 210 -1.12 -16.41 -21.21
C ILE A 210 -0.78 -17.87 -21.48
N SER A 211 -1.22 -18.78 -20.60
CA SER A 211 -0.94 -20.21 -20.74
C SER A 211 -1.57 -20.82 -22.01
N ASP A 212 -2.78 -20.39 -22.36
CA ASP A 212 -3.47 -20.89 -23.55
C ASP A 212 -2.83 -20.37 -24.85
N LEU A 213 -2.40 -19.11 -24.85
CA LEU A 213 -1.65 -18.55 -25.98
C LEU A 213 -0.29 -19.25 -26.14
N ALA A 214 0.43 -19.48 -25.04
CA ALA A 214 1.71 -20.20 -25.03
C ALA A 214 1.60 -21.59 -25.70
N LYS A 215 0.54 -22.33 -25.38
CA LYS A 215 0.25 -23.63 -26.01
C LYS A 215 -0.04 -23.49 -27.49
N LYS A 216 -0.83 -22.47 -27.89
CA LYS A 216 -1.18 -22.24 -29.32
C LYS A 216 0.04 -21.97 -30.18
N ILE A 217 1.01 -21.23 -29.70
CA ILE A 217 2.23 -20.87 -30.42
C ILE A 217 3.38 -21.85 -30.18
N ASN A 218 3.15 -22.89 -29.37
CA ASN A 218 4.12 -23.91 -29.00
C ASN A 218 5.45 -23.34 -28.50
N ILE A 219 5.37 -22.45 -27.48
CA ILE A 219 6.54 -21.82 -26.87
C ILE A 219 6.76 -22.34 -25.46
N ASN A 220 8.02 -22.47 -25.05
CA ASN A 220 8.40 -22.89 -23.70
C ASN A 220 8.17 -21.75 -22.69
N GLU A 221 7.81 -22.10 -21.46
CA GLU A 221 7.60 -21.13 -20.35
C GLU A 221 8.82 -20.25 -20.10
N GLU A 222 10.03 -20.75 -20.38
CA GLU A 222 11.29 -19.99 -20.24
C GLU A 222 11.35 -18.74 -21.14
N ASN A 223 10.64 -18.76 -22.26
CA ASN A 223 10.55 -17.65 -23.20
C ASN A 223 9.37 -16.71 -22.93
N ILE A 224 8.69 -16.85 -21.79
CA ILE A 224 7.57 -16.01 -21.38
C ILE A 224 7.95 -15.27 -20.11
N SER A 225 7.83 -13.96 -20.14
CA SER A 225 7.95 -13.11 -18.95
C SER A 225 6.60 -12.47 -18.67
N SER A 226 6.03 -12.71 -17.48
CA SER A 226 4.79 -12.07 -17.02
C SER A 226 5.08 -10.87 -16.14
N TYR A 227 4.23 -9.85 -16.21
CA TYR A 227 4.23 -8.70 -15.32
C TYR A 227 3.27 -8.97 -14.16
N ASP A 228 3.72 -9.81 -13.20
CA ASP A 228 2.87 -10.37 -12.15
C ASP A 228 2.20 -9.30 -11.27
N ASP A 229 2.88 -8.19 -10.99
CA ASP A 229 2.31 -7.06 -10.23
C ASP A 229 1.14 -6.41 -10.99
N LEU A 230 1.31 -6.13 -12.28
CA LEU A 230 0.25 -5.57 -13.11
C LEU A 230 -0.94 -6.54 -13.23
N ILE A 231 -0.67 -7.85 -13.40
CA ILE A 231 -1.70 -8.89 -13.47
C ILE A 231 -2.48 -8.97 -12.16
N THR A 232 -1.79 -8.92 -11.03
CA THR A 232 -2.42 -8.97 -9.70
C THR A 232 -3.30 -7.74 -9.47
N ILE A 233 -2.79 -6.54 -9.73
CA ILE A 233 -3.56 -5.29 -9.60
C ILE A 233 -4.74 -5.27 -10.58
N ALA A 234 -4.56 -5.74 -11.83
CA ALA A 234 -5.64 -5.81 -12.82
C ALA A 234 -6.74 -6.81 -12.41
N ASN A 235 -6.37 -7.96 -11.86
CA ASN A 235 -7.31 -8.94 -11.35
C ASN A 235 -8.12 -8.39 -10.16
N ASP A 236 -7.47 -7.71 -9.20
CA ASP A 236 -8.13 -7.11 -8.05
C ASP A 236 -9.03 -5.94 -8.45
N ALA A 237 -8.58 -5.12 -9.41
CA ALA A 237 -9.33 -3.97 -9.89
C ALA A 237 -10.55 -4.35 -10.74
N ASN A 238 -10.49 -5.39 -11.58
CA ASN A 238 -11.56 -5.72 -12.53
C ASN A 238 -12.50 -6.82 -12.04
N ASN A 239 -12.05 -7.70 -11.14
CA ASN A 239 -12.86 -8.80 -10.61
C ASN A 239 -13.40 -8.49 -9.21
N VAL A 240 -14.50 -9.16 -8.87
CA VAL A 240 -15.01 -9.17 -7.49
C VAL A 240 -14.18 -10.16 -6.69
N SER A 241 -13.14 -9.68 -6.00
CA SER A 241 -12.29 -10.55 -5.19
C SER A 241 -13.03 -11.14 -4.00
N LEU A 242 -12.61 -12.32 -3.56
CA LEU A 242 -13.15 -12.95 -2.34
C LEU A 242 -12.99 -12.01 -1.12
N ASN A 243 -11.89 -11.28 -1.05
CA ASN A 243 -11.62 -10.31 0.00
C ASN A 243 -12.63 -9.17 0.01
N THR A 244 -13.03 -8.66 -1.17
CA THR A 244 -14.08 -7.63 -1.31
C THR A 244 -15.42 -8.17 -0.84
N VAL A 245 -15.79 -9.41 -1.18
CA VAL A 245 -17.04 -10.04 -0.72
C VAL A 245 -17.03 -10.24 0.79
N LEU A 246 -15.93 -10.72 1.37
CA LEU A 246 -15.79 -10.91 2.82
C LEU A 246 -15.85 -9.58 3.58
N SER A 247 -15.23 -8.53 3.08
CA SER A 247 -15.29 -7.19 3.69
C SER A 247 -16.69 -6.59 3.58
N ALA A 248 -17.38 -6.71 2.45
CA ALA A 248 -18.77 -6.31 2.29
C ALA A 248 -19.70 -7.04 3.27
N LEU A 249 -19.50 -8.35 3.45
CA LEU A 249 -20.24 -9.16 4.41
C LEU A 249 -19.97 -8.70 5.86
N ALA A 250 -18.71 -8.48 6.22
CA ALA A 250 -18.32 -8.02 7.54
C ALA A 250 -18.96 -6.65 7.88
N ILE A 251 -18.87 -5.70 6.96
CA ILE A 251 -19.48 -4.36 7.11
C ILE A 251 -21.00 -4.49 7.21
N SER A 252 -21.63 -5.30 6.37
CA SER A 252 -23.07 -5.56 6.41
C SER A 252 -23.52 -6.17 7.73
N LEU A 253 -22.71 -7.06 8.31
CA LEU A 253 -22.96 -7.67 9.61
C LEU A 253 -22.91 -6.62 10.73
N VAL A 254 -21.91 -5.74 10.73
CA VAL A 254 -21.79 -4.62 11.68
C VAL A 254 -23.03 -3.72 11.57
N CYS A 255 -23.39 -3.32 10.36
CA CYS A 255 -24.60 -2.51 10.11
C CYS A 255 -25.89 -3.24 10.54
N GLY A 256 -25.97 -4.54 10.29
CA GLY A 256 -27.09 -5.37 10.72
C GLY A 256 -27.25 -5.40 12.24
N VAL A 257 -26.17 -5.45 13.00
CA VAL A 257 -26.19 -5.37 14.48
C VAL A 257 -26.76 -4.01 14.94
N VAL A 258 -26.38 -2.91 14.27
CA VAL A 258 -26.90 -1.57 14.54
C VAL A 258 -28.41 -1.51 14.28
N VAL A 259 -28.85 -1.93 13.10
CA VAL A 259 -30.29 -1.98 12.73
C VAL A 259 -31.07 -2.89 13.68
N TYR A 260 -30.54 -4.07 14.00
CA TYR A 260 -31.15 -4.99 14.97
C TYR A 260 -31.35 -4.34 16.34
N SER A 261 -30.34 -3.64 16.84
CA SER A 261 -30.40 -2.94 18.12
C SER A 261 -31.58 -1.96 18.18
N ILE A 262 -31.68 -1.09 17.17
CA ILE A 262 -32.73 -0.08 17.09
C ILE A 262 -34.10 -0.72 16.91
N PHE A 263 -34.20 -1.68 15.99
CA PHE A 263 -35.47 -2.38 15.71
C PHE A 263 -35.97 -3.19 16.90
N ASN A 264 -35.09 -3.93 17.58
CA ASN A 264 -35.46 -4.73 18.75
C ASN A 264 -36.01 -3.87 19.90
N ILE A 265 -35.46 -2.68 20.12
CA ILE A 265 -35.96 -1.74 21.11
C ILE A 265 -37.37 -1.24 20.71
N SER A 266 -37.59 -0.89 19.45
CA SER A 266 -38.89 -0.47 18.93
C SER A 266 -39.94 -1.56 19.10
N MET A 267 -39.59 -2.83 18.89
CA MET A 267 -40.47 -3.98 18.99
C MET A 267 -40.95 -4.29 20.41
N TYR A 268 -40.10 -4.04 21.44
CA TYR A 268 -40.53 -4.27 22.82
C TYR A 268 -41.80 -3.54 23.23
N LYS A 269 -42.01 -2.31 22.76
CA LYS A 269 -43.22 -1.55 23.04
C LYS A 269 -44.49 -2.08 22.34
N ARG A 270 -44.30 -2.94 21.34
CA ARG A 270 -45.34 -3.54 20.50
C ARG A 270 -45.64 -4.99 20.85
N PHE A 271 -44.95 -5.57 21.85
CA PHE A 271 -45.23 -6.92 22.27
C PHE A 271 -46.68 -7.11 22.70
N LYS A 272 -47.29 -6.12 23.37
CA LYS A 272 -48.69 -6.13 23.74
C LYS A 272 -49.61 -6.24 22.49
N GLU A 273 -49.35 -5.52 21.43
CA GLU A 273 -50.10 -5.59 20.17
C GLU A 273 -49.96 -6.98 19.51
N TYR A 274 -48.77 -7.54 19.47
CA TYR A 274 -48.57 -8.89 18.93
C TYR A 274 -49.14 -9.97 19.83
N GLY A 275 -49.19 -9.75 21.14
CA GLY A 275 -49.84 -10.59 22.10
C GLY A 275 -51.36 -10.67 21.85
N VAL A 276 -52.00 -9.52 21.63
CA VAL A 276 -53.44 -9.44 21.26
C VAL A 276 -53.70 -10.11 19.93
N LEU A 277 -52.83 -9.88 18.89
CA LEU A 277 -52.98 -10.55 17.60
C LEU A 277 -52.90 -12.09 17.73
N ARG A 278 -52.02 -12.61 18.60
CA ARG A 278 -51.93 -14.03 18.88
C ARG A 278 -53.11 -14.56 19.68
N ALA A 279 -53.66 -13.77 20.60
CA ALA A 279 -54.86 -14.11 21.36
C ALA A 279 -56.11 -14.26 20.47
N ILE A 280 -56.23 -13.48 19.41
CA ILE A 280 -57.32 -13.60 18.42
C ILE A 280 -57.02 -14.60 17.30
N GLY A 281 -56.01 -15.50 17.48
CA GLY A 281 -55.72 -16.61 16.59
C GLY A 281 -54.70 -16.38 15.46
N ALA A 282 -53.87 -15.31 15.52
CA ALA A 282 -52.82 -15.14 14.51
C ALA A 282 -51.72 -16.22 14.66
N ARG A 283 -51.47 -17.02 13.62
CA ARG A 283 -50.41 -18.02 13.57
C ARG A 283 -49.06 -17.31 13.57
N ASN A 284 -48.01 -17.99 14.10
CA ASN A 284 -46.63 -17.44 14.17
C ASN A 284 -46.09 -16.94 12.83
N VAL A 285 -46.43 -17.62 11.73
CA VAL A 285 -46.04 -17.22 10.35
C VAL A 285 -46.68 -15.88 9.99
N LYS A 286 -47.87 -15.56 10.48
CA LYS A 286 -48.54 -14.32 10.21
C LYS A 286 -47.89 -13.14 10.95
N VAL A 287 -47.44 -13.38 12.18
CA VAL A 287 -46.62 -12.43 12.97
C VAL A 287 -45.27 -12.18 12.29
N PHE A 288 -44.59 -13.22 11.84
CA PHE A 288 -43.35 -13.10 11.09
C PHE A 288 -43.51 -12.25 9.81
N LYS A 289 -44.54 -12.56 9.01
CA LYS A 289 -44.83 -11.78 7.77
C LYS A 289 -45.11 -10.31 8.05
N LEU A 290 -45.80 -9.98 9.18
CA LEU A 290 -46.04 -8.61 9.58
C LEU A 290 -44.74 -7.86 9.90
N ILE A 291 -43.84 -8.49 10.69
CA ILE A 291 -42.56 -7.93 11.06
C ILE A 291 -41.67 -7.75 9.80
N LEU A 292 -41.65 -8.76 8.94
CA LEU A 292 -40.87 -8.71 7.70
C LEU A 292 -41.39 -7.62 6.77
N ASN A 293 -42.70 -7.52 6.56
CA ASN A 293 -43.31 -6.47 5.72
C ASN A 293 -43.02 -5.07 6.25
N GLU A 294 -42.97 -4.88 7.56
CA GLU A 294 -42.58 -3.61 8.15
C GLU A 294 -41.15 -3.25 7.82
N LEU A 295 -40.20 -4.16 8.07
CA LEU A 295 -38.76 -3.95 7.75
C LEU A 295 -38.54 -3.71 6.27
N MET A 296 -39.21 -4.50 5.41
CA MET A 296 -39.13 -4.31 3.96
C MET A 296 -39.75 -2.98 3.48
N SER A 297 -40.84 -2.52 4.11
CA SER A 297 -41.38 -1.20 3.79
C SER A 297 -40.47 -0.04 4.20
N LEU A 298 -39.73 -0.17 5.30
CA LEU A 298 -38.70 0.79 5.73
C LEU A 298 -37.50 0.76 4.83
N SER A 299 -37.07 -0.45 4.40
CA SER A 299 -35.93 -0.62 3.52
C SER A 299 -36.14 -0.12 2.09
N LEU A 300 -37.40 -0.14 1.59
CA LEU A 300 -37.78 0.47 0.31
C LEU A 300 -37.47 1.97 0.23
N ILE A 301 -37.43 2.66 1.36
CA ILE A 301 -37.00 4.06 1.45
C ILE A 301 -35.54 4.14 1.82
N GLY A 302 -35.12 3.34 2.81
CA GLY A 302 -33.77 3.42 3.38
C GLY A 302 -32.64 3.01 2.41
N ILE A 303 -32.86 1.97 1.60
CA ILE A 303 -31.83 1.48 0.65
C ILE A 303 -31.58 2.49 -0.48
N PRO A 304 -32.56 2.97 -1.24
CA PRO A 304 -32.32 3.92 -2.33
C PRO A 304 -31.67 5.22 -1.84
N VAL A 305 -32.21 5.80 -0.74
CA VAL A 305 -31.67 7.04 -0.19
C VAL A 305 -30.26 6.83 0.35
N GLY A 306 -29.99 5.69 1.02
CA GLY A 306 -28.67 5.33 1.49
C GLY A 306 -27.66 5.14 0.35
N THR A 307 -28.06 4.46 -0.72
CA THR A 307 -27.24 4.29 -1.92
C THR A 307 -26.88 5.64 -2.54
N LEU A 308 -27.84 6.53 -2.73
CA LEU A 308 -27.58 7.87 -3.26
C LEU A 308 -26.63 8.67 -2.37
N LEU A 309 -26.81 8.65 -1.06
CA LEU A 309 -25.91 9.34 -0.12
C LEU A 309 -24.50 8.74 -0.12
N GLY A 310 -24.37 7.40 -0.18
CA GLY A 310 -23.08 6.74 -0.25
C GLY A 310 -22.29 7.11 -1.51
N LEU A 311 -22.97 7.11 -2.67
CA LEU A 311 -22.38 7.55 -3.93
C LEU A 311 -22.01 9.04 -3.89
N LEU A 312 -22.87 9.89 -3.32
CA LEU A 312 -22.59 11.31 -3.19
C LEU A 312 -21.34 11.57 -2.34
N VAL A 313 -21.19 10.87 -1.21
CA VAL A 313 -19.99 10.97 -0.36
C VAL A 313 -18.75 10.54 -1.14
N ALA A 314 -18.82 9.44 -1.89
CA ALA A 314 -17.70 8.97 -2.69
C ALA A 314 -17.30 9.96 -3.79
N VAL A 315 -18.26 10.56 -4.49
CA VAL A 315 -18.00 11.58 -5.53
C VAL A 315 -17.41 12.85 -4.91
N LEU A 316 -17.95 13.33 -3.79
CA LEU A 316 -17.42 14.52 -3.11
C LEU A 316 -15.99 14.30 -2.61
N SER A 317 -15.70 13.13 -2.03
CA SER A 317 -14.34 12.82 -1.57
C SER A 317 -13.34 12.75 -2.73
N SER A 318 -13.73 12.12 -3.85
CA SER A 318 -12.88 12.05 -5.06
C SER A 318 -12.65 13.45 -5.66
N LYS A 319 -13.66 14.28 -5.73
CA LYS A 319 -13.55 15.66 -6.21
C LYS A 319 -12.62 16.48 -5.32
N TYR A 320 -12.80 16.41 -4.00
CA TYR A 320 -11.96 17.13 -3.04
C TYR A 320 -10.50 16.66 -3.09
N ALA A 321 -10.27 15.35 -3.20
CA ALA A 321 -8.93 14.79 -3.38
C ALA A 321 -8.24 15.27 -4.66
N ASN A 322 -9.00 15.46 -5.75
CA ASN A 322 -8.47 15.99 -7.01
C ASN A 322 -8.18 17.50 -6.97
N GLU A 323 -8.97 18.27 -6.23
CA GLU A 323 -8.79 19.74 -6.13
C GLU A 323 -7.61 20.11 -5.22
N LEU A 324 -7.35 19.33 -4.16
CA LEU A 324 -6.29 19.65 -3.20
C LEU A 324 -4.88 19.37 -3.71
N LYS A 325 -4.68 18.32 -4.53
CA LYS A 325 -3.40 17.99 -5.12
C LYS A 325 -3.56 17.26 -6.45
N THR A 326 -2.94 17.78 -7.48
CA THR A 326 -2.81 17.08 -8.76
C THR A 326 -1.70 16.02 -8.64
N THR A 327 -2.06 14.74 -8.78
CA THR A 327 -1.06 13.68 -8.93
C THR A 327 -0.53 13.75 -10.35
N ILE A 328 0.76 13.95 -10.46
CA ILE A 328 1.45 13.88 -11.74
C ILE A 328 1.89 12.41 -11.87
N ALA A 329 1.47 11.73 -12.93
CA ALA A 329 2.05 10.45 -13.29
C ALA A 329 3.55 10.67 -13.54
N LEU A 330 4.33 9.64 -13.36
CA LEU A 330 5.75 9.71 -13.58
C LEU A 330 6.12 10.21 -14.99
N ASN A 331 5.23 10.11 -15.98
CA ASN A 331 5.39 10.68 -17.33
C ASN A 331 4.99 12.18 -17.44
N GLY A 332 4.78 12.88 -16.34
CA GLY A 332 4.36 14.28 -16.30
C GLY A 332 2.88 14.53 -16.61
N GLU A 333 2.04 13.51 -16.75
CA GLU A 333 0.60 13.66 -16.92
C GLU A 333 -0.13 13.83 -15.60
N LEU A 334 -1.16 14.68 -15.61
CA LEU A 334 -2.06 14.83 -14.48
C LEU A 334 -3.00 13.63 -14.42
N ILE A 335 -2.85 12.80 -13.39
CA ILE A 335 -3.78 11.70 -13.12
C ILE A 335 -5.03 12.29 -12.45
N LYS A 336 -6.14 12.36 -13.18
CA LYS A 336 -7.44 12.66 -12.60
C LYS A 336 -8.02 11.37 -12.02
N LEU A 337 -8.37 11.40 -10.75
CA LEU A 337 -9.06 10.31 -10.10
C LEU A 337 -10.52 10.27 -10.56
N ASN A 338 -10.86 9.30 -11.39
CA ASN A 338 -12.23 9.08 -11.80
C ASN A 338 -12.95 8.21 -10.77
N THR A 339 -14.14 8.65 -10.31
CA THR A 339 -14.97 7.82 -9.43
C THR A 339 -15.52 6.64 -10.22
N VAL A 340 -15.25 5.43 -9.75
CA VAL A 340 -15.72 4.19 -10.36
C VAL A 340 -16.88 3.63 -9.54
N TYR A 341 -17.97 3.27 -10.22
CA TYR A 341 -19.18 2.77 -9.58
C TYR A 341 -19.21 1.24 -9.62
N PRO A 342 -18.96 0.54 -8.50
CA PRO A 342 -18.95 -0.91 -8.44
C PRO A 342 -20.37 -1.49 -8.36
N ILE A 343 -21.11 -1.50 -9.46
CA ILE A 343 -22.52 -1.89 -9.49
C ILE A 343 -22.73 -3.33 -9.01
N GLY A 344 -21.83 -4.25 -9.35
CA GLY A 344 -21.88 -5.66 -8.94
C GLY A 344 -21.73 -5.82 -7.42
N GLU A 345 -20.70 -5.18 -6.86
CA GLU A 345 -20.40 -5.22 -5.43
C GLU A 345 -21.50 -4.52 -4.59
N ILE A 346 -22.04 -3.40 -5.09
CA ILE A 346 -23.18 -2.71 -4.46
C ILE A 346 -24.41 -3.62 -4.44
N PHE A 347 -24.69 -4.33 -5.53
CA PHE A 347 -25.80 -5.28 -5.59
C PHE A 347 -25.63 -6.42 -4.58
N ILE A 348 -24.44 -7.02 -4.48
CA ILE A 348 -24.12 -8.05 -3.51
C ILE A 348 -24.29 -7.53 -2.06
N ALA A 349 -23.82 -6.32 -1.78
CA ALA A 349 -23.95 -5.69 -0.46
C ALA A 349 -25.41 -5.42 -0.08
N ILE A 350 -26.23 -4.95 -1.04
CA ILE A 350 -27.68 -4.78 -0.83
C ILE A 350 -28.36 -6.13 -0.56
N LEU A 351 -27.96 -7.18 -1.27
CA LEU A 351 -28.49 -8.53 -1.06
C LEU A 351 -28.15 -9.03 0.37
N PHE A 352 -26.90 -8.83 0.84
CA PHE A 352 -26.54 -9.14 2.23
C PHE A 352 -27.32 -8.32 3.25
N MET A 353 -27.58 -7.05 2.99
CA MET A 353 -28.40 -6.22 3.86
C MET A 353 -29.85 -6.75 3.93
N ILE A 354 -30.45 -7.12 2.81
CA ILE A 354 -31.79 -7.72 2.77
C ILE A 354 -31.83 -9.05 3.55
N LEU A 355 -30.81 -9.89 3.38
CA LEU A 355 -30.68 -11.13 4.13
C LEU A 355 -30.58 -10.86 5.64
N MET A 356 -29.83 -9.85 6.06
CA MET A 356 -29.72 -9.42 7.45
C MET A 356 -31.08 -8.93 8.00
N LEU A 357 -31.85 -8.18 7.23
CA LEU A 357 -33.19 -7.76 7.60
C LEU A 357 -34.13 -8.97 7.80
N PHE A 358 -34.02 -9.98 6.96
CA PHE A 358 -34.74 -11.24 7.11
C PHE A 358 -34.35 -11.96 8.42
N MET A 359 -33.07 -12.04 8.72
CA MET A 359 -32.56 -12.62 9.98
C MET A 359 -33.06 -11.84 11.20
N ILE A 360 -33.08 -10.51 11.12
CA ILE A 360 -33.62 -9.65 12.19
C ILE A 360 -35.09 -9.96 12.43
N ALA A 361 -35.91 -10.07 11.37
CA ALA A 361 -37.31 -10.45 11.47
C ALA A 361 -37.49 -11.82 12.10
N PHE A 362 -36.68 -12.80 11.69
CA PHE A 362 -36.71 -14.18 12.19
C PHE A 362 -36.39 -14.27 13.69
N PHE A 363 -35.27 -13.70 14.13
CA PHE A 363 -34.90 -13.72 15.54
C PHE A 363 -35.88 -12.95 16.42
N THR A 364 -36.42 -11.84 15.94
CA THR A 364 -37.44 -11.06 16.65
C THR A 364 -38.75 -11.85 16.80
N CYS A 365 -39.20 -12.49 15.73
CA CYS A 365 -40.40 -13.35 15.78
C CYS A 365 -40.21 -14.54 16.72
N ARG A 366 -39.03 -15.21 16.64
CA ARG A 366 -38.70 -16.34 17.56
C ARG A 366 -38.71 -15.91 19.02
N LYS A 367 -38.31 -14.69 19.33
CA LYS A 367 -38.32 -14.13 20.69
C LYS A 367 -39.75 -13.86 21.15
N ILE A 368 -40.62 -13.30 20.30
CA ILE A 368 -42.04 -13.10 20.60
C ILE A 368 -42.78 -14.43 20.84
N ASN A 369 -42.47 -15.45 20.03
CA ASN A 369 -43.12 -16.75 20.12
C ASN A 369 -42.71 -17.57 21.37
N LYS A 370 -41.57 -17.29 21.97
CA LYS A 370 -41.12 -17.90 23.24
C LYS A 370 -41.82 -17.35 24.46
N LEU A 371 -42.55 -16.24 24.35
CA LEU A 371 -43.33 -15.63 25.43
C LEU A 371 -44.75 -16.21 25.42
N SER A 372 -45.35 -16.44 26.61
CA SER A 372 -46.78 -16.79 26.72
C SER A 372 -47.64 -15.64 26.23
N ILE A 373 -48.81 -15.95 25.70
CA ILE A 373 -49.77 -14.95 25.21
C ILE A 373 -50.16 -13.96 26.34
N ILE A 374 -50.38 -14.50 27.53
CA ILE A 374 -50.74 -13.75 28.74
C ILE A 374 -49.62 -12.81 29.17
N ASP A 375 -48.39 -13.32 29.24
CA ASP A 375 -47.22 -12.50 29.60
C ASP A 375 -46.97 -11.39 28.57
N THR A 376 -47.24 -11.68 27.28
CA THR A 376 -47.07 -10.73 26.20
C THR A 376 -48.14 -9.59 26.28
N ILE A 377 -49.38 -9.90 26.65
CA ILE A 377 -50.48 -8.90 26.81
C ILE A 377 -50.30 -8.08 28.10
N LYS A 378 -49.97 -8.74 29.22
CA LYS A 378 -49.74 -8.06 30.50
C LYS A 378 -48.49 -7.19 30.52
N GLY A 379 -47.65 -7.29 29.51
CA GLY A 379 -46.37 -6.57 29.50
C GLY A 379 -45.43 -7.00 30.62
N ASN A 380 -45.83 -8.07 31.40
CA ASN A 380 -45.05 -8.59 32.49
C ASN A 380 -43.85 -9.34 31.87
N ARG A 381 -42.74 -8.71 31.97
CA ARG A 381 -41.45 -9.48 31.88
C ARG A 381 -41.55 -10.51 32.99
N LYS A 382 -41.37 -11.81 32.64
CA LYS A 382 -40.95 -12.78 33.66
C LYS A 382 -39.83 -12.06 34.38
N SER A 383 -40.08 -11.75 35.66
CA SER A 383 -38.98 -11.40 36.57
C SER A 383 -37.96 -12.55 36.37
N ASP A 384 -36.94 -12.33 35.55
CA ASP A 384 -35.80 -13.24 35.57
C ASP A 384 -35.46 -13.33 37.01
N ASN A 385 -35.52 -14.55 37.60
CA ASN A 385 -35.15 -14.85 38.99
C ASN A 385 -33.91 -13.99 39.27
N ILE A 386 -34.16 -12.89 40.05
CA ILE A 386 -33.10 -11.96 40.44
C ILE A 386 -32.20 -12.83 41.32
N LYS A 387 -31.24 -13.51 40.71
CA LYS A 387 -30.13 -14.07 41.46
C LYS A 387 -29.63 -12.94 42.29
N ARG A 388 -29.76 -13.03 43.63
CA ARG A 388 -29.29 -12.03 44.59
C ARG A 388 -27.88 -11.60 44.16
N ASN A 389 -27.80 -10.48 43.44
CA ASN A 389 -26.49 -9.92 43.08
C ASN A 389 -25.78 -9.58 44.38
N ILE A 390 -24.62 -10.15 44.61
CA ILE A 390 -23.75 -9.96 45.75
C ILE A 390 -23.48 -8.48 46.05
N LEU A 391 -23.55 -7.62 45.03
CA LEU A 391 -23.41 -6.19 45.12
C LEU A 391 -24.77 -5.54 45.43
N THR A 392 -25.03 -5.30 46.70
CA THR A 392 -26.18 -4.48 47.15
C THR A 392 -25.85 -2.96 47.01
N ILE A 393 -26.89 -2.13 46.88
CA ILE A 393 -26.70 -0.66 46.88
C ILE A 393 -26.00 -0.25 48.18
N LYS A 394 -26.25 -0.95 49.29
CA LYS A 394 -25.63 -0.67 50.58
C LYS A 394 -24.11 -0.87 50.58
N THR A 395 -23.61 -1.90 49.89
CA THR A 395 -22.15 -2.13 49.74
C THR A 395 -21.51 -1.12 48.80
N LEU A 396 -22.15 -0.79 47.69
CA LEU A 396 -21.66 0.21 46.74
C LEU A 396 -21.64 1.65 47.34
N ARG A 397 -22.65 1.98 48.15
CA ARG A 397 -22.74 3.28 48.81
C ARG A 397 -21.60 3.52 49.81
N LYS A 398 -20.95 2.49 50.34
CA LYS A 398 -19.77 2.62 51.20
C LYS A 398 -18.58 3.23 50.48
N TYR A 399 -18.46 3.00 49.14
CA TYR A 399 -17.32 3.41 48.33
C TYR A 399 -17.63 4.54 47.35
N MET A 400 -18.93 4.87 47.08
CA MET A 400 -19.29 5.89 46.11
C MET A 400 -20.63 6.58 46.46
N ARG A 401 -20.81 7.80 45.95
CA ARG A 401 -22.04 8.59 46.15
C ARG A 401 -23.28 7.86 45.67
N THR A 402 -24.45 8.06 46.26
CA THR A 402 -25.70 7.34 46.03
C THR A 402 -26.07 7.25 44.51
N TYR A 403 -25.97 8.39 43.79
CA TYR A 403 -26.31 8.42 42.36
C TYR A 403 -25.38 7.54 41.55
N LYS A 404 -24.07 7.47 41.86
CA LYS A 404 -23.10 6.58 41.20
C LYS A 404 -23.40 5.10 41.43
N ALA A 405 -23.76 4.76 42.69
CA ALA A 405 -24.12 3.39 43.07
C ALA A 405 -25.38 2.89 42.34
N ILE A 406 -26.39 3.75 42.17
CA ILE A 406 -27.60 3.48 41.44
C ILE A 406 -27.31 3.25 39.94
N SER A 407 -26.51 4.12 39.32
CA SER A 407 -26.08 4.01 37.93
C SER A 407 -25.38 2.69 37.63
N PHE A 408 -24.40 2.34 38.47
CA PHE A 408 -23.64 1.08 38.31
C PHE A 408 -24.54 -0.16 38.42
N LYS A 409 -25.44 -0.18 39.39
CA LYS A 409 -26.43 -1.27 39.52
C LYS A 409 -27.37 -1.35 38.32
N ASN A 410 -27.78 -0.23 37.77
CA ASN A 410 -28.66 -0.17 36.61
C ASN A 410 -28.02 -0.79 35.36
N ILE A 411 -26.74 -0.53 35.13
CA ILE A 411 -25.96 -1.11 34.04
C ILE A 411 -25.89 -2.62 34.19
N LEU A 412 -25.55 -3.11 35.39
CA LEU A 412 -25.43 -4.55 35.68
C LEU A 412 -26.76 -5.30 35.58
N ARG A 413 -27.90 -4.61 35.82
CA ARG A 413 -29.22 -5.20 35.71
C ARG A 413 -29.61 -5.57 34.29
N ASN A 414 -29.21 -4.76 33.30
CA ASN A 414 -29.58 -4.93 31.90
C ASN A 414 -28.37 -5.32 31.02
N LYS A 415 -27.67 -6.40 31.39
CA LYS A 415 -26.42 -6.86 30.74
C LYS A 415 -26.46 -6.93 29.21
N LYS A 416 -27.57 -7.45 28.63
CA LYS A 416 -27.72 -7.57 27.15
C LYS A 416 -27.77 -6.20 26.46
N ARG A 417 -28.47 -5.24 27.04
CA ARG A 417 -28.55 -3.88 26.48
C ARG A 417 -27.22 -3.15 26.64
N CYS A 418 -26.59 -3.26 27.82
CA CYS A 418 -25.27 -2.74 28.09
C CYS A 418 -24.26 -3.28 27.07
N PHE A 419 -24.23 -4.58 26.84
CA PHE A 419 -23.36 -5.23 25.86
C PHE A 419 -23.57 -4.67 24.45
N MET A 420 -24.83 -4.51 24.00
CA MET A 420 -25.10 -3.96 22.66
C MET A 420 -24.64 -2.50 22.49
N ILE A 421 -24.81 -1.67 23.52
CA ILE A 421 -24.35 -0.26 23.49
C ILE A 421 -22.81 -0.24 23.41
N ILE A 422 -22.15 -0.98 24.31
CA ILE A 422 -20.69 -1.04 24.36
C ILE A 422 -20.13 -1.60 23.05
N LEU A 423 -20.68 -2.71 22.54
CA LEU A 423 -20.25 -3.33 21.28
C LEU A 423 -20.33 -2.33 20.12
N SER A 424 -21.44 -1.64 20.00
CA SER A 424 -21.70 -0.66 18.95
C SER A 424 -20.71 0.52 18.99
N MET A 425 -20.37 1.01 20.21
CA MET A 425 -19.37 2.04 20.40
C MET A 425 -17.95 1.54 20.10
N SER A 426 -17.65 0.31 20.50
CA SER A 426 -16.31 -0.26 20.35
C SER A 426 -15.96 -0.53 18.90
N ILE A 427 -16.86 -1.05 18.08
CA ILE A 427 -16.60 -1.39 16.67
C ILE A 427 -16.08 -0.20 15.88
N CYS A 428 -16.73 0.96 16.00
CA CYS A 428 -16.31 2.16 15.26
C CYS A 428 -14.90 2.64 15.66
N GLY A 429 -14.60 2.61 16.97
CA GLY A 429 -13.28 2.99 17.48
C GLY A 429 -12.19 2.02 17.05
N ILE A 430 -12.48 0.72 17.02
CA ILE A 430 -11.55 -0.32 16.55
C ILE A 430 -11.23 -0.11 15.06
N LEU A 431 -12.24 0.10 14.23
CA LEU A 431 -12.05 0.33 12.80
C LEU A 431 -11.23 1.61 12.54
N PHE A 432 -11.49 2.68 13.28
CA PHE A 432 -10.70 3.91 13.20
C PHE A 432 -9.23 3.67 13.47
N ILE A 433 -8.90 3.06 14.62
CA ILE A 433 -7.52 2.85 15.02
C ILE A 433 -6.79 1.92 14.04
N ASN A 434 -7.44 0.83 13.62
CA ASN A 434 -6.84 -0.10 12.68
C ASN A 434 -6.59 0.51 11.29
N SER A 435 -7.54 1.30 10.77
CA SER A 435 -7.35 2.01 9.49
C SER A 435 -6.22 3.03 9.58
N ASN A 436 -6.15 3.79 10.69
CA ASN A 436 -5.10 4.78 10.90
C ASN A 436 -3.73 4.13 11.08
N TYR A 437 -3.68 2.97 11.77
CA TYR A 437 -2.47 2.19 11.92
C TYR A 437 -1.94 1.68 10.57
N LYS A 438 -2.80 1.13 9.72
CA LYS A 438 -2.44 0.68 8.37
C LYS A 438 -1.88 1.84 7.52
N LEU A 439 -2.49 3.02 7.60
CA LEU A 439 -2.01 4.21 6.90
C LEU A 439 -0.62 4.66 7.38
N ASN A 440 -0.37 4.58 8.70
CA ASN A 440 0.93 4.93 9.26
C ASN A 440 2.03 3.95 8.86
N LEU A 441 1.72 2.65 8.81
CA LEU A 441 2.66 1.65 8.30
C LEU A 441 3.05 1.94 6.85
N SER A 442 2.11 2.33 6.00
CA SER A 442 2.41 2.72 4.62
C SER A 442 3.36 3.92 4.53
N GLN A 443 3.34 4.84 5.50
CA GLN A 443 4.29 5.96 5.56
C GLN A 443 5.69 5.55 6.05
N GLU A 444 5.77 4.51 6.90
CA GLU A 444 7.05 3.95 7.33
C GLU A 444 7.72 3.16 6.19
N ASP A 445 6.95 2.52 5.31
CA ASP A 445 7.46 1.92 4.07
C ASP A 445 8.11 2.97 3.15
N ASP A 446 7.57 4.19 3.10
CA ASP A 446 8.16 5.29 2.33
C ASP A 446 9.53 5.69 2.84
N PHE A 447 9.76 5.65 4.16
CA PHE A 447 11.06 5.92 4.74
C PHE A 447 12.11 4.90 4.28
N ILE A 448 11.73 3.63 4.16
CA ILE A 448 12.61 2.57 3.66
C ILE A 448 12.93 2.79 2.18
N ILE A 449 11.93 3.14 1.37
CA ILE A 449 12.12 3.48 -0.03
C ILE A 449 13.07 4.68 -0.15
N ASP A 450 12.92 5.70 0.68
CA ASP A 450 13.82 6.86 0.71
C ASP A 450 15.25 6.46 1.07
N ARG A 451 15.43 5.54 2.00
CA ARG A 451 16.74 4.99 2.35
C ARG A 451 17.33 4.18 1.22
N ASP A 452 16.57 3.19 0.71
CA ASP A 452 17.10 2.16 -0.17
C ASP A 452 17.23 2.62 -1.64
N MET A 453 16.28 3.41 -2.14
CA MET A 453 16.31 3.89 -3.52
C MET A 453 17.00 5.25 -3.69
N TYR A 454 16.90 6.11 -2.68
CA TYR A 454 17.32 7.51 -2.81
C TYR A 454 18.46 7.89 -1.88
N ASN A 455 18.89 6.99 -0.99
CA ASN A 455 19.94 7.23 0.02
C ASN A 455 19.71 8.53 0.81
N ASN A 456 18.44 8.89 1.05
CA ASN A 456 18.02 10.13 1.69
C ASN A 456 18.56 11.42 1.03
N SER A 457 18.87 11.39 -0.26
CA SER A 457 19.37 12.55 -1.02
C SER A 457 18.24 13.38 -1.63
N ASP A 458 18.53 14.63 -1.98
CA ASP A 458 17.63 15.54 -2.70
C ASP A 458 17.83 15.44 -4.23
N ILE A 459 19.08 15.32 -4.67
CA ILE A 459 19.48 15.03 -6.04
C ILE A 459 20.51 13.91 -6.02
N LYS A 460 20.43 13.01 -6.98
CA LYS A 460 21.32 11.86 -7.10
C LYS A 460 21.96 11.83 -8.48
N ILE A 461 23.25 11.48 -8.55
CA ILE A 461 23.94 11.25 -9.80
C ILE A 461 24.55 9.86 -9.76
N ASP A 462 24.22 9.05 -10.75
CA ASP A 462 24.78 7.71 -10.94
C ASP A 462 25.45 7.62 -12.31
N VAL A 463 26.55 6.87 -12.40
CA VAL A 463 27.24 6.63 -13.67
C VAL A 463 26.96 5.19 -14.11
N TYR A 464 26.14 5.05 -15.14
CA TYR A 464 25.72 3.75 -15.69
C TYR A 464 26.46 3.43 -16.99
N GLY A 465 26.50 2.14 -17.32
CA GLY A 465 26.93 1.66 -18.63
C GLY A 465 28.39 1.92 -19.02
N SER A 466 29.23 2.44 -18.12
CA SER A 466 30.65 2.61 -18.41
C SER A 466 31.33 1.24 -18.56
N GLU A 467 31.96 0.98 -19.71
CA GLU A 467 32.78 -0.20 -19.90
C GLU A 467 33.99 -0.24 -18.95
N ASN A 468 34.46 0.93 -18.53
CA ASN A 468 35.57 1.04 -17.59
C ASN A 468 35.11 1.73 -16.30
N GLN A 469 35.17 1.01 -15.21
CA GLN A 469 34.74 1.47 -13.88
C GLN A 469 35.66 2.52 -13.25
N LYS A 470 36.81 2.83 -13.88
CA LYS A 470 37.65 3.95 -13.46
C LYS A 470 37.14 5.30 -13.96
N TYR A 471 36.18 5.32 -14.89
CA TYR A 471 35.58 6.54 -15.41
C TYR A 471 34.34 6.95 -14.59
N GLY A 472 34.08 8.25 -14.57
CA GLY A 472 32.99 8.86 -13.85
C GLY A 472 33.23 10.36 -13.69
N LEU A 473 32.55 11.00 -12.71
CA LEU A 473 32.81 12.39 -12.39
C LEU A 473 34.17 12.55 -11.71
N ASN A 474 35.00 13.43 -12.26
CA ASN A 474 36.31 13.75 -11.68
C ASN A 474 36.21 14.80 -10.57
N GLN A 475 37.29 15.06 -9.86
CA GLN A 475 37.31 16.03 -8.76
C GLN A 475 36.98 17.47 -9.18
N LEU A 476 37.24 17.85 -10.46
CA LEU A 476 36.87 19.17 -10.96
C LEU A 476 35.37 19.26 -11.17
N ASP A 477 34.73 18.22 -11.66
CA ASP A 477 33.28 18.16 -11.82
C ASP A 477 32.57 18.21 -10.47
N ILE A 478 33.08 17.48 -9.47
CA ILE A 478 32.57 17.56 -8.10
C ILE A 478 32.67 18.98 -7.55
N LYS A 479 33.81 19.63 -7.69
CA LYS A 479 33.98 21.02 -7.23
C LYS A 479 33.03 22.00 -7.94
N LYS A 480 32.73 21.79 -9.22
CA LYS A 480 31.69 22.60 -9.91
C LYS A 480 30.34 22.40 -9.27
N ILE A 481 29.95 21.17 -8.97
CA ILE A 481 28.67 20.85 -8.33
C ILE A 481 28.62 21.42 -6.90
N GLU A 482 29.70 21.26 -6.11
CA GLU A 482 29.81 21.81 -4.75
C GLU A 482 29.66 23.34 -4.70
N ASN A 483 30.05 24.05 -5.79
CA ASN A 483 29.98 25.52 -5.89
C ASN A 483 28.66 26.03 -6.49
N ILE A 484 27.69 25.15 -6.80
CA ILE A 484 26.35 25.58 -7.25
C ILE A 484 25.61 26.20 -6.06
N ASP A 485 25.07 27.38 -6.24
CA ASP A 485 24.27 28.08 -5.23
C ASP A 485 23.04 27.22 -4.84
N GLY A 486 22.89 26.95 -3.54
CA GLY A 486 21.85 26.09 -2.99
C GLY A 486 22.26 24.63 -2.76
N VAL A 487 23.47 24.22 -3.16
CA VAL A 487 24.03 22.91 -2.78
C VAL A 487 24.62 22.99 -1.39
N LYS A 488 24.03 22.27 -0.44
CA LYS A 488 24.48 22.21 0.96
C LYS A 488 25.62 21.22 1.16
N GLU A 489 25.48 20.05 0.56
CA GLU A 489 26.40 18.94 0.81
C GLU A 489 26.45 17.98 -0.38
N VAL A 490 27.65 17.50 -0.67
CA VAL A 490 27.90 16.46 -1.67
C VAL A 490 28.59 15.28 -0.97
N ILE A 491 28.00 14.09 -1.11
CA ILE A 491 28.49 12.80 -0.61
C ILE A 491 28.79 11.94 -1.84
N LYS A 492 29.91 11.28 -1.86
CA LYS A 492 30.39 10.63 -3.10
C LYS A 492 31.03 9.28 -2.83
N SER A 493 30.87 8.37 -3.79
CA SER A 493 31.50 7.07 -3.74
C SER A 493 32.08 6.63 -5.08
N LYS A 494 33.10 5.78 -4.99
CA LYS A 494 33.73 5.06 -6.09
C LYS A 494 33.36 3.59 -5.98
N ILE A 495 33.18 2.92 -7.10
CA ILE A 495 32.72 1.53 -7.14
C ILE A 495 33.57 0.76 -8.16
N MET A 496 33.96 -0.48 -7.80
CA MET A 496 34.56 -1.43 -8.70
C MET A 496 34.03 -2.82 -8.41
N ASN A 497 33.60 -3.52 -9.43
CA ASN A 497 33.26 -4.93 -9.29
C ASN A 497 34.50 -5.77 -9.05
N GLY A 498 34.38 -6.73 -8.17
CA GLY A 498 35.43 -7.65 -7.83
C GLY A 498 34.94 -9.06 -7.54
N ARG A 499 35.82 -9.87 -7.11
CA ARG A 499 35.64 -11.25 -6.68
C ARG A 499 36.26 -11.41 -5.31
N MET A 500 35.49 -11.84 -4.32
CA MET A 500 36.05 -12.24 -3.03
C MET A 500 36.51 -13.70 -3.14
N VAL A 501 37.76 -13.95 -2.85
CA VAL A 501 38.28 -15.31 -2.74
C VAL A 501 37.90 -15.85 -1.38
N ILE A 502 37.25 -16.98 -1.39
CA ILE A 502 36.73 -17.62 -0.20
C ILE A 502 37.75 -18.64 0.30
N ASP A 503 38.15 -18.52 1.55
CA ASP A 503 38.97 -19.51 2.22
C ASP A 503 38.13 -20.64 2.84
N ASP A 504 38.74 -21.79 3.16
CA ASP A 504 38.06 -22.96 3.73
C ASP A 504 37.45 -22.69 5.13
N LYS A 505 37.72 -21.53 5.74
CA LYS A 505 37.29 -21.17 7.09
C LYS A 505 35.95 -20.41 7.07
N THR A 506 35.68 -19.69 6.00
CA THR A 506 34.48 -18.85 5.88
C THR A 506 33.29 -19.72 5.54
N LYS A 507 32.32 -19.77 6.45
CA LYS A 507 31.06 -20.48 6.22
C LYS A 507 30.03 -19.56 5.57
N PHE A 508 29.36 -20.09 4.56
CA PHE A 508 28.29 -19.40 3.83
C PHE A 508 26.97 -20.13 3.99
N ASN A 509 25.88 -19.40 3.84
CA ASN A 509 24.55 -19.96 3.65
C ASN A 509 24.42 -20.49 2.21
N GLU A 510 24.90 -21.73 1.99
CA GLU A 510 24.88 -22.37 0.66
C GLU A 510 23.47 -22.41 0.06
N ASN A 511 22.46 -22.71 0.88
CA ASN A 511 21.06 -22.75 0.42
C ASN A 511 20.60 -21.39 -0.13
N TYR A 512 21.03 -20.29 0.47
CA TYR A 512 20.72 -18.94 -0.01
C TYR A 512 21.34 -18.69 -1.39
N PHE A 513 22.63 -18.95 -1.55
CA PHE A 513 23.31 -18.72 -2.83
C PHE A 513 22.86 -19.71 -3.92
N ASP A 514 22.56 -20.95 -3.58
CA ASP A 514 21.94 -21.92 -4.48
C ASP A 514 20.56 -21.47 -4.96
N ASN A 515 19.75 -20.90 -4.07
CA ASN A 515 18.45 -20.35 -4.41
C ASN A 515 18.58 -19.16 -5.38
N ILE A 516 19.51 -18.24 -5.10
CA ILE A 516 19.80 -17.11 -6.00
C ILE A 516 20.27 -17.61 -7.35
N ASN A 517 21.24 -18.53 -7.38
CA ASN A 517 21.78 -19.07 -8.63
C ASN A 517 20.70 -19.77 -9.49
N LYS A 518 19.70 -20.40 -8.86
CA LYS A 518 18.56 -21.03 -9.54
C LYS A 518 17.46 -20.03 -9.93
N SER A 519 17.28 -18.96 -9.17
CA SER A 519 16.22 -17.98 -9.41
C SER A 519 16.50 -17.04 -10.59
N ILE A 520 17.78 -16.87 -10.94
CA ILE A 520 18.19 -16.07 -12.09
C ILE A 520 17.86 -16.85 -13.36
N ARG A 521 16.72 -16.51 -13.97
CA ARG A 521 16.24 -17.14 -15.21
C ARG A 521 17.03 -16.65 -16.42
N GLY A 522 17.38 -17.58 -17.31
CA GLY A 522 17.97 -17.29 -18.61
C GLY A 522 19.48 -16.95 -18.59
N GLU A 523 19.97 -16.39 -19.70
CA GLU A 523 21.35 -15.90 -19.88
C GLU A 523 21.61 -14.57 -19.16
N SER A 524 21.30 -14.48 -17.87
CA SER A 524 21.59 -13.29 -17.10
C SER A 524 23.10 -13.07 -17.02
N LEU A 525 23.55 -11.84 -17.26
CA LEU A 525 24.92 -11.36 -17.06
C LEU A 525 25.49 -11.67 -15.66
N PHE A 526 24.58 -11.87 -14.69
CA PHE A 526 24.92 -12.05 -13.27
C PHE A 526 24.74 -13.48 -12.75
N LYS A 527 24.59 -14.46 -13.66
CA LYS A 527 24.43 -15.87 -13.26
C LYS A 527 25.63 -16.34 -12.45
N GLY A 528 25.36 -16.95 -11.30
CA GLY A 528 26.39 -17.50 -10.42
C GLY A 528 27.06 -16.44 -9.55
N TYR A 529 26.50 -16.15 -8.38
CA TYR A 529 27.11 -15.24 -7.39
C TYR A 529 28.18 -15.91 -6.55
N LEU A 530 27.90 -17.07 -5.95
CA LEU A 530 28.88 -17.91 -5.27
C LEU A 530 29.19 -19.13 -6.16
N VAL A 531 30.34 -19.19 -6.74
CA VAL A 531 30.70 -20.20 -7.75
C VAL A 531 32.17 -20.58 -7.69
N LYS A 532 32.48 -21.79 -8.16
CA LYS A 532 33.83 -22.24 -8.31
C LYS A 532 34.42 -21.70 -9.61
N ASP A 533 35.52 -20.95 -9.52
CA ASP A 533 36.26 -20.44 -10.68
C ASP A 533 36.95 -21.63 -11.39
N LYS A 534 36.54 -21.88 -12.62
CA LYS A 534 37.07 -22.99 -13.43
C LYS A 534 38.52 -22.81 -13.83
N LEU A 535 39.06 -21.60 -13.79
CA LEU A 535 40.40 -21.27 -14.21
C LEU A 535 41.41 -21.49 -13.09
N ASN A 536 41.08 -21.14 -11.84
CA ASN A 536 42.00 -21.20 -10.71
C ASN A 536 41.59 -22.22 -9.64
N ASP A 537 40.46 -22.94 -9.86
CA ASP A 537 39.85 -23.88 -8.90
C ASP A 537 39.50 -23.25 -7.53
N GLU A 538 39.33 -21.91 -7.50
CA GLU A 538 39.01 -21.16 -6.31
C GLU A 538 37.51 -20.98 -6.16
N LEU A 539 36.99 -21.05 -4.92
CA LEU A 539 35.62 -20.63 -4.63
C LEU A 539 35.59 -19.10 -4.53
N ILE A 540 34.78 -18.47 -5.36
CA ILE A 540 34.69 -17.02 -5.42
C ILE A 540 33.26 -16.56 -5.22
N LEU A 541 33.08 -15.40 -4.55
CA LEU A 541 31.85 -14.66 -4.44
C LEU A 541 31.99 -13.35 -5.21
N LYS A 542 31.01 -13.04 -6.08
CA LYS A 542 30.93 -11.72 -6.69
C LYS A 542 30.71 -10.68 -5.61
N GLN A 543 31.48 -9.59 -5.66
CA GLN A 543 31.41 -8.54 -4.65
C GLN A 543 31.65 -7.15 -5.25
N ASN A 544 31.24 -6.09 -4.55
CA ASN A 544 31.59 -4.73 -4.88
C ASN A 544 32.65 -4.21 -3.92
N LEU A 545 33.75 -3.68 -4.48
CA LEU A 545 34.71 -2.86 -3.75
C LEU A 545 34.25 -1.40 -3.85
N ARG A 546 34.04 -0.73 -2.72
CA ARG A 546 33.54 0.64 -2.67
C ARG A 546 34.54 1.55 -1.97
N GLY A 547 34.73 2.73 -2.55
CA GLY A 547 35.57 3.78 -1.97
C GLY A 547 34.69 4.95 -1.51
N TYR A 548 34.54 5.11 -0.20
CA TYR A 548 33.67 6.14 0.38
C TYR A 548 34.47 7.34 0.87
N ASP A 549 33.97 8.55 0.62
CA ASP A 549 34.49 9.75 1.22
C ASP A 549 34.21 9.81 2.74
N ASP A 550 34.82 10.77 3.43
CA ASP A 550 34.66 10.89 4.89
C ASP A 550 33.21 11.08 5.34
N LYS A 551 32.40 11.74 4.50
CA LYS A 551 30.97 11.99 4.77
C LYS A 551 30.17 10.69 4.64
N ALA A 552 30.38 9.94 3.57
CA ALA A 552 29.74 8.64 3.37
C ALA A 552 30.10 7.65 4.48
N LEU A 553 31.37 7.60 4.91
CA LEU A 553 31.81 6.76 6.02
C LEU A 553 31.18 7.17 7.36
N LYS A 554 30.94 8.46 7.56
CA LYS A 554 30.23 8.97 8.75
C LYS A 554 28.77 8.55 8.75
N GLU A 555 28.09 8.68 7.63
CA GLU A 555 26.69 8.22 7.48
C GLU A 555 26.57 6.70 7.63
N LEU A 556 27.54 5.95 7.11
CA LEU A 556 27.61 4.50 7.25
C LEU A 556 27.63 4.04 8.71
N SER A 557 28.13 4.88 9.62
CA SER A 557 28.15 4.59 11.07
C SER A 557 26.75 4.42 11.68
N ASN A 558 25.72 4.94 11.05
CA ASN A 558 24.33 4.77 11.50
C ASN A 558 23.84 3.33 11.32
N TYR A 559 24.51 2.52 10.49
CA TYR A 559 24.15 1.12 10.17
C TYR A 559 25.11 0.10 10.79
N LEU A 560 25.90 0.52 11.78
CA LEU A 560 26.91 -0.31 12.43
C LEU A 560 26.29 -1.47 13.20
N VAL A 561 26.72 -2.69 12.93
CA VAL A 561 26.33 -3.93 13.63
C VAL A 561 27.41 -4.35 14.62
N GLU A 562 28.69 -4.34 14.17
CA GLU A 562 29.81 -4.81 14.96
C GLU A 562 31.08 -4.02 14.61
N GLY A 563 31.97 -3.84 15.57
CA GLY A 563 33.25 -3.14 15.36
C GLY A 563 33.18 -1.64 15.47
N LYS A 564 34.08 -0.93 14.80
CA LYS A 564 34.15 0.53 14.79
C LYS A 564 34.67 1.04 13.44
N ILE A 565 34.00 2.05 12.89
CA ILE A 565 34.48 2.76 11.70
C ILE A 565 35.47 3.86 12.14
N ASP A 566 36.75 3.63 11.90
CA ASP A 566 37.83 4.59 12.19
C ASP A 566 38.36 5.14 10.87
N ILE A 567 37.81 6.29 10.46
CA ILE A 567 38.13 6.92 9.17
C ILE A 567 39.65 7.18 9.02
N ASN A 568 40.30 7.59 10.10
CA ASN A 568 41.73 7.89 10.04
C ASN A 568 42.61 6.63 9.82
N LYS A 569 42.25 5.53 10.48
CA LYS A 569 42.91 4.24 10.23
C LYS A 569 42.61 3.71 8.84
N MET A 570 41.37 3.80 8.37
CA MET A 570 40.98 3.36 7.03
C MET A 570 41.73 4.09 5.89
N LYS A 571 42.20 5.31 6.11
CA LYS A 571 43.05 6.06 5.15
C LYS A 571 44.49 5.51 5.08
N ASN A 572 45.02 5.01 6.18
CA ASN A 572 46.43 4.66 6.31
C ASN A 572 46.66 3.16 6.29
N GLU A 573 45.77 2.35 6.85
CA GLU A 573 45.87 0.91 7.00
C GLU A 573 44.96 0.20 5.96
N ASP A 574 45.19 -1.10 5.73
CA ASP A 574 44.34 -1.96 4.93
C ASP A 574 43.15 -2.45 5.76
N LEU A 575 42.32 -1.48 6.18
CA LEU A 575 41.11 -1.69 6.98
C LEU A 575 39.84 -1.43 6.15
N ALA A 576 38.89 -2.35 6.22
CA ALA A 576 37.62 -2.25 5.52
C ALA A 576 36.42 -2.37 6.45
N VAL A 577 35.31 -1.78 6.05
CA VAL A 577 33.98 -2.07 6.56
C VAL A 577 33.34 -3.07 5.61
N VAL A 578 32.68 -4.08 6.15
CA VAL A 578 32.05 -5.12 5.32
C VAL A 578 30.53 -5.08 5.53
N TYR A 579 29.80 -4.96 4.43
CA TYR A 579 28.36 -5.20 4.42
C TYR A 579 28.11 -6.67 4.07
N ILE A 580 27.33 -7.33 4.91
CA ILE A 580 26.93 -8.72 4.73
C ILE A 580 25.41 -8.77 4.72
N PRO A 581 24.78 -9.20 3.60
CA PRO A 581 23.32 -9.37 3.57
C PRO A 581 22.85 -10.26 4.71
N ARG A 582 21.75 -9.87 5.32
CA ARG A 582 21.10 -10.63 6.40
C ARG A 582 19.73 -11.08 5.94
N VAL A 583 19.42 -12.34 6.17
CA VAL A 583 18.23 -12.96 5.58
C VAL A 583 17.40 -13.71 6.63
N VAL A 584 16.10 -13.74 6.37
CA VAL A 584 15.15 -14.62 7.06
C VAL A 584 14.58 -15.60 6.03
N GLU A 585 14.69 -16.90 6.35
CA GLU A 585 14.12 -17.97 5.54
C GLU A 585 12.60 -18.04 5.76
N LYS A 586 11.85 -18.11 4.67
CA LYS A 586 10.40 -18.26 4.65
C LYS A 586 10.01 -19.45 3.78
N LYS A 587 9.10 -20.30 4.30
CA LYS A 587 8.52 -21.41 3.54
C LYS A 587 7.15 -21.02 3.04
N HIS A 588 6.99 -20.91 1.73
CA HIS A 588 5.70 -20.64 1.10
C HIS A 588 5.43 -21.64 -0.02
N GLY A 589 4.30 -22.35 0.03
CA GLY A 589 3.90 -23.31 -1.01
C GLY A 589 4.92 -24.42 -1.31
N GLY A 590 5.77 -24.79 -0.32
CA GLY A 590 6.81 -25.82 -0.48
C GLY A 590 8.14 -25.28 -1.09
N LYS A 591 8.21 -23.98 -1.40
CA LYS A 591 9.42 -23.27 -1.82
C LYS A 591 10.02 -22.51 -0.63
N ILE A 592 11.34 -22.41 -0.61
CA ILE A 592 12.08 -21.58 0.35
C ILE A 592 12.35 -20.25 -0.32
N GLU A 593 11.93 -19.17 0.31
CA GLU A 593 12.19 -17.80 -0.08
C GLU A 593 13.04 -17.13 0.99
N TYR A 594 13.97 -16.28 0.58
CA TYR A 594 14.82 -15.52 1.47
C TYR A 594 14.50 -14.05 1.36
N ASN A 595 14.13 -13.45 2.50
CA ASN A 595 13.90 -12.01 2.58
C ASN A 595 15.10 -11.36 3.26
N ILE A 596 15.61 -10.30 2.66
CA ILE A 596 16.68 -9.49 3.24
C ILE A 596 16.08 -8.60 4.32
N VAL A 597 16.68 -8.62 5.49
CA VAL A 597 16.24 -7.87 6.67
C VAL A 597 17.44 -7.43 7.51
N ASP A 598 17.41 -6.23 8.05
CA ASP A 598 18.53 -5.69 8.82
C ASP A 598 18.91 -6.54 10.05
N ASN A 599 17.93 -7.22 10.65
CA ASN A 599 18.09 -8.08 11.84
C ASN A 599 18.04 -9.60 11.53
N GLY A 600 18.20 -10.00 10.27
CA GLY A 600 18.26 -11.40 9.85
C GLY A 600 19.58 -12.11 10.18
N ASN A 601 19.67 -13.38 9.78
CA ASN A 601 20.91 -14.12 9.86
C ASN A 601 21.87 -13.71 8.74
N PRO A 602 23.16 -13.48 9.01
CA PRO A 602 24.11 -13.13 7.97
C PRO A 602 24.28 -14.29 6.98
N VAL A 603 24.46 -13.98 5.69
CA VAL A 603 24.70 -15.00 4.64
C VAL A 603 26.14 -15.54 4.64
N ALA A 604 27.04 -14.91 5.39
CA ALA A 604 28.42 -15.33 5.57
C ALA A 604 28.87 -15.11 7.02
N ASP A 605 29.67 -16.03 7.56
CA ASP A 605 30.26 -15.93 8.92
C ASP A 605 31.58 -15.20 8.86
N ILE A 606 31.56 -13.90 8.55
CA ILE A 606 32.72 -13.01 8.57
C ILE A 606 32.60 -12.13 9.83
N LYS A 607 33.71 -12.00 10.57
CA LYS A 607 33.78 -11.28 11.86
C LYS A 607 34.77 -10.13 11.81
N VAL A 608 34.58 -9.20 12.75
CA VAL A 608 35.56 -8.13 12.96
C VAL A 608 36.89 -8.74 13.36
N GLY A 609 37.95 -8.34 12.66
CA GLY A 609 39.30 -8.86 12.83
C GLY A 609 39.71 -9.88 11.76
N ASP A 610 38.76 -10.48 11.04
CA ASP A 610 39.08 -11.38 9.92
C ASP A 610 39.70 -10.61 8.76
N THR A 611 40.28 -11.34 7.83
CA THR A 611 40.87 -10.79 6.60
C THR A 611 40.06 -11.25 5.40
N VAL A 612 39.62 -10.31 4.57
CA VAL A 612 38.91 -10.58 3.31
C VAL A 612 39.84 -10.32 2.12
N LYS A 613 39.92 -11.28 1.19
CA LYS A 613 40.75 -11.20 -0.01
C LYS A 613 39.90 -10.85 -1.22
N VAL A 614 40.19 -9.74 -1.88
CA VAL A 614 39.45 -9.18 -3.00
C VAL A 614 40.32 -9.18 -4.26
N LYS A 615 39.78 -9.70 -5.36
CA LYS A 615 40.35 -9.65 -6.72
C LYS A 615 39.55 -8.72 -7.58
N PHE A 616 40.19 -7.82 -8.33
CA PHE A 616 39.53 -6.97 -9.33
C PHE A 616 40.47 -6.77 -10.53
N ARG A 617 39.89 -6.45 -11.69
CA ARG A 617 40.69 -6.31 -12.92
C ARG A 617 41.57 -5.06 -12.85
N GLU A 618 42.85 -5.22 -13.22
CA GLU A 618 43.81 -4.12 -13.27
C GLU A 618 43.37 -3.02 -14.24
N ASP A 619 42.77 -3.36 -15.38
CA ASP A 619 42.31 -2.41 -16.38
C ASP A 619 40.97 -1.75 -16.02
N GLY A 620 40.27 -2.21 -14.98
CA GLY A 620 38.95 -1.72 -14.53
C GLY A 620 37.85 -1.99 -15.52
N LYS A 621 38.02 -2.81 -16.55
CA LYS A 621 36.97 -3.09 -17.54
C LYS A 621 35.91 -4.02 -16.99
N ARG A 622 34.66 -3.70 -17.28
CA ARG A 622 33.46 -4.49 -17.01
C ARG A 622 32.95 -5.10 -18.31
N SER A 623 33.43 -6.31 -18.65
CA SER A 623 32.93 -7.01 -19.85
C SER A 623 31.91 -8.08 -19.46
N ILE A 624 31.15 -8.57 -20.45
CA ILE A 624 30.25 -9.71 -20.29
C ILE A 624 31.03 -10.94 -19.81
N GLU A 625 32.18 -11.17 -20.36
CA GLU A 625 33.09 -12.28 -19.98
C GLU A 625 33.53 -12.17 -18.51
N PHE A 626 33.82 -10.95 -18.02
CA PHE A 626 34.10 -10.73 -16.61
C PHE A 626 32.91 -11.08 -15.73
N ALA A 627 31.72 -10.63 -16.11
CA ALA A 627 30.48 -10.90 -15.39
C ALA A 627 30.11 -12.40 -15.37
N ARG A 628 30.48 -13.14 -16.43
CA ARG A 628 30.30 -14.61 -16.55
C ARG A 628 31.44 -15.44 -15.98
N LEU A 629 32.50 -14.82 -15.54
CA LEU A 629 33.73 -15.49 -15.10
C LEU A 629 34.42 -16.29 -16.22
N GLU A 630 34.39 -15.77 -17.45
CA GLU A 630 34.91 -16.39 -18.67
C GLU A 630 36.12 -15.60 -19.23
N ASP A 631 36.61 -14.60 -18.53
CA ASP A 631 37.63 -13.65 -18.96
C ASP A 631 39.05 -14.17 -18.69
N SER A 632 39.36 -15.38 -19.19
CA SER A 632 40.68 -15.99 -19.14
C SER A 632 41.71 -15.10 -19.81
N GLY A 633 42.82 -14.82 -19.13
CA GLY A 633 43.89 -13.96 -19.62
C GLY A 633 43.83 -12.50 -19.18
N SER A 634 42.80 -12.08 -18.47
CA SER A 634 42.76 -10.77 -17.81
C SER A 634 43.71 -10.73 -16.62
N LYS A 635 44.38 -9.57 -16.43
CA LYS A 635 45.20 -9.34 -15.24
C LYS A 635 44.39 -8.87 -14.07
N TYR A 636 44.61 -9.48 -12.91
CA TYR A 636 43.91 -9.17 -11.65
C TYR A 636 44.89 -8.60 -10.64
N ILE A 637 44.41 -7.63 -9.87
CA ILE A 637 45.04 -7.17 -8.64
C ILE A 637 44.36 -7.89 -7.49
N GLU A 638 45.16 -8.50 -6.61
CA GLU A 638 44.63 -9.06 -5.36
C GLU A 638 45.05 -8.19 -4.19
N LYS A 639 44.11 -7.97 -3.29
CA LYS A 639 44.31 -7.16 -2.09
C LYS A 639 43.59 -7.76 -0.90
N GLU A 640 44.28 -7.79 0.23
CA GLU A 640 43.70 -8.20 1.50
C GLU A 640 43.36 -7.00 2.34
N PHE A 641 42.17 -7.06 2.97
CA PHE A 641 41.70 -6.06 3.91
C PHE A 641 41.30 -6.71 5.21
N LYS A 642 41.71 -6.11 6.34
CA LYS A 642 41.24 -6.50 7.66
C LYS A 642 39.85 -5.91 7.90
N VAL A 643 38.95 -6.72 8.41
CA VAL A 643 37.55 -6.27 8.74
C VAL A 643 37.59 -5.46 10.02
N GLY A 644 37.32 -4.17 9.94
CA GLY A 644 37.25 -3.24 11.06
C GLY A 644 35.89 -3.07 11.65
N ALA A 645 34.86 -3.22 10.77
CA ALA A 645 33.45 -3.10 11.15
C ALA A 645 32.55 -3.88 10.20
N ILE A 646 31.37 -4.26 10.68
CA ILE A 646 30.30 -4.87 9.91
C ILE A 646 29.08 -3.98 10.00
N VAL A 647 28.40 -3.76 8.86
CA VAL A 647 27.20 -2.94 8.74
C VAL A 647 26.01 -3.73 8.21
N SER A 648 24.79 -3.33 8.61
CA SER A 648 23.54 -3.95 8.16
C SER A 648 23.04 -3.39 6.83
N TYR A 649 23.52 -2.21 6.43
CA TYR A 649 23.16 -1.55 5.18
C TYR A 649 24.36 -0.82 4.59
N PRO A 650 24.63 -0.95 3.27
CA PRO A 650 25.87 -0.44 2.70
C PRO A 650 25.89 1.08 2.46
N PHE A 651 24.77 1.80 2.63
CA PHE A 651 24.60 3.20 2.26
C PHE A 651 25.19 3.47 0.85
N MET A 652 24.58 4.25 0.01
CA MET A 652 24.99 4.40 -1.41
C MET A 652 25.15 3.05 -2.15
N ALA A 653 24.17 2.17 -2.02
CA ALA A 653 24.13 0.83 -2.60
C ALA A 653 23.88 0.81 -4.12
N GLU A 654 24.54 1.69 -4.85
CA GLU A 654 24.43 1.75 -6.30
C GLU A 654 25.38 0.78 -6.97
N ASP A 655 25.10 0.45 -8.08
CA ASP A 655 24.84 -0.69 -8.82
C ASP A 655 25.96 -1.20 -9.74
N THR A 656 26.43 -2.36 -9.43
CA THR A 656 26.97 -3.24 -10.46
C THR A 656 26.67 -4.70 -10.17
N TYR A 657 26.88 -5.17 -8.99
CA TYR A 657 26.23 -6.38 -8.47
C TYR A 657 25.24 -5.96 -7.40
N SER A 658 24.03 -6.47 -7.46
CA SER A 658 23.01 -6.20 -6.44
C SER A 658 23.55 -6.46 -5.03
N SER A 659 23.57 -5.46 -4.17
CA SER A 659 24.06 -5.59 -2.78
C SER A 659 23.23 -6.57 -1.94
N ASP A 660 22.02 -6.89 -2.38
CA ASP A 660 21.20 -7.95 -1.79
C ASP A 660 21.68 -9.37 -2.11
N LYS A 661 22.60 -9.53 -3.06
CA LYS A 661 23.08 -10.84 -3.53
C LYS A 661 24.59 -11.04 -3.35
N CYS A 662 25.30 -9.99 -2.94
CA CYS A 662 26.74 -10.03 -2.77
C CYS A 662 27.19 -9.38 -1.46
N ILE A 663 28.44 -9.53 -1.10
CA ILE A 663 29.08 -8.84 0.02
C ILE A 663 29.77 -7.60 -0.53
N ASP A 664 29.61 -6.44 0.11
CA ASP A 664 30.33 -5.24 -0.25
C ASP A 664 31.50 -5.01 0.71
N VAL A 665 32.67 -4.73 0.15
CA VAL A 665 33.86 -4.32 0.87
C VAL A 665 34.04 -2.82 0.70
N ILE A 666 33.98 -2.07 1.78
CA ILE A 666 33.97 -0.61 1.79
C ILE A 666 35.28 -0.12 2.41
N VAL A 667 36.02 0.69 1.67
CA VAL A 667 37.28 1.30 2.10
C VAL A 667 37.19 2.83 2.00
N SER A 668 38.16 3.56 2.54
CA SER A 668 38.20 5.01 2.33
C SER A 668 38.49 5.33 0.87
N ASP A 669 37.98 6.47 0.39
CA ASP A 669 38.19 7.01 -0.96
C ASP A 669 39.68 7.03 -1.37
N ASN A 670 40.57 7.52 -0.47
CA ASN A 670 42.01 7.55 -0.70
C ASN A 670 42.59 6.14 -0.84
N LYS A 671 42.14 5.18 -0.03
CA LYS A 671 42.63 3.79 -0.12
C LYS A 671 42.15 3.16 -1.43
N PHE A 672 40.90 3.37 -1.80
CA PHE A 672 40.33 2.89 -3.06
C PHE A 672 41.19 3.34 -4.26
N THR A 673 41.48 4.65 -4.34
CA THR A 673 42.32 5.19 -5.42
C THR A 673 43.70 4.59 -5.46
N LYS A 674 44.37 4.45 -4.30
CA LYS A 674 45.70 3.85 -4.21
C LYS A 674 45.72 2.39 -4.69
N VAL A 675 44.67 1.64 -4.42
CA VAL A 675 44.59 0.21 -4.69
C VAL A 675 44.17 -0.07 -6.13
N THR A 676 43.14 0.67 -6.62
CA THR A 676 42.50 0.41 -7.93
C THR A 676 43.02 1.31 -9.06
N GLY A 677 43.63 2.45 -8.72
CA GLY A 677 43.94 3.52 -9.66
C GLY A 677 42.71 4.27 -10.19
N GLY A 678 41.50 4.02 -9.62
CA GLY A 678 40.26 4.74 -9.96
C GLY A 678 40.15 6.09 -9.23
N GLU A 679 40.17 7.21 -9.97
CA GLU A 679 40.08 8.55 -9.39
C GLU A 679 38.69 9.16 -9.45
N SER A 680 37.83 8.68 -10.36
CA SER A 680 36.51 9.23 -10.63
C SER A 680 35.43 8.61 -9.74
N TYR A 681 34.37 9.35 -9.50
CA TYR A 681 33.21 8.96 -8.69
C TYR A 681 32.07 8.46 -9.57
N GLN A 682 31.42 7.38 -9.16
CA GLN A 682 30.32 6.75 -9.89
C GLN A 682 28.95 6.96 -9.23
N ALA A 683 28.90 7.26 -7.94
CA ALA A 683 27.66 7.59 -7.26
C ALA A 683 27.84 8.82 -6.37
N ILE A 684 26.91 9.77 -6.49
CA ILE A 684 26.97 11.05 -5.81
C ILE A 684 25.58 11.41 -5.31
N ASN A 685 25.48 11.64 -4.01
CA ASN A 685 24.29 12.15 -3.35
C ASN A 685 24.46 13.62 -3.01
N ILE A 686 23.48 14.43 -3.35
CA ILE A 686 23.50 15.88 -3.17
C ILE A 686 22.32 16.25 -2.29
N ASN A 687 22.62 16.96 -1.19
CA ASN A 687 21.62 17.55 -0.32
C ASN A 687 21.60 19.08 -0.56
N LEU A 688 20.41 19.66 -0.59
CA LEU A 688 20.18 21.06 -0.87
C LEU A 688 19.93 21.88 0.41
N ASP A 689 20.13 23.17 0.34
CA ASP A 689 19.71 24.10 1.38
C ASP A 689 18.19 24.21 1.44
N LYS A 690 17.65 24.43 2.63
CA LYS A 690 16.20 24.55 2.82
C LYS A 690 15.61 25.71 2.06
N GLY A 691 14.58 25.46 1.26
CA GLY A 691 13.80 26.48 0.54
C GLY A 691 14.39 26.90 -0.80
N VAL A 692 15.42 26.22 -1.29
CA VAL A 692 15.97 26.43 -2.64
C VAL A 692 15.06 25.83 -3.70
N ASN A 693 15.07 26.43 -4.88
CA ASN A 693 14.38 25.86 -6.05
C ASN A 693 15.20 24.70 -6.61
N ASP A 694 14.78 23.48 -6.25
CA ASP A 694 15.41 22.22 -6.64
C ASP A 694 15.55 22.06 -8.15
N LYS A 695 14.55 22.48 -8.92
CA LYS A 695 14.57 22.39 -10.39
C LYS A 695 15.67 23.24 -11.01
N LYS A 696 15.90 24.46 -10.48
CA LYS A 696 16.98 25.34 -10.97
C LYS A 696 18.36 24.74 -10.67
N VAL A 697 18.54 24.22 -9.45
CA VAL A 697 19.80 23.56 -9.05
C VAL A 697 20.03 22.30 -9.89
N TYR A 698 18.98 21.51 -10.11
CA TYR A 698 19.06 20.33 -10.96
C TYR A 698 19.47 20.66 -12.40
N ASP A 699 18.93 21.72 -13.01
CA ASP A 699 19.30 22.15 -14.35
C ASP A 699 20.78 22.61 -14.43
N GLU A 700 21.32 23.22 -13.37
CA GLU A 700 22.76 23.57 -13.31
C GLU A 700 23.64 22.34 -13.16
N ILE A 701 23.24 21.35 -12.34
CA ILE A 701 23.94 20.06 -12.18
C ILE A 701 23.97 19.33 -13.52
N LEU A 702 22.87 19.31 -14.26
CA LEU A 702 22.79 18.68 -15.58
C LEU A 702 23.87 19.20 -16.55
N LYS A 703 24.18 20.50 -16.53
CA LYS A 703 25.25 21.07 -17.41
C LYS A 703 26.62 20.45 -17.17
N THR A 704 26.87 19.96 -15.96
CA THR A 704 28.13 19.26 -15.63
C THR A 704 28.03 17.77 -15.98
N THR A 705 26.93 17.11 -15.62
CA THR A 705 26.75 15.65 -15.80
C THR A 705 26.64 15.25 -17.28
N ILE A 706 26.03 16.07 -18.13
CA ILE A 706 25.92 15.82 -19.59
C ILE A 706 27.30 15.62 -20.25
N LYS A 707 28.37 16.18 -19.68
CA LYS A 707 29.75 16.09 -20.22
C LYS A 707 30.45 14.80 -19.79
N VAL A 708 29.87 14.04 -18.84
CA VAL A 708 30.48 12.83 -18.30
C VAL A 708 29.73 11.62 -18.83
N ASN A 709 30.46 10.75 -19.51
CA ASN A 709 29.90 9.52 -20.08
C ASN A 709 29.27 8.64 -19.02
N GLY A 710 28.00 8.23 -19.22
CA GLY A 710 27.25 7.42 -18.30
C GLY A 710 26.64 8.15 -17.11
N ALA A 711 27.00 9.39 -16.85
CA ALA A 711 26.46 10.14 -15.72
C ALA A 711 25.00 10.55 -15.96
N MET A 712 24.14 10.21 -15.01
CA MET A 712 22.73 10.55 -15.00
C MET A 712 22.36 11.21 -13.67
N ALA A 713 21.79 12.41 -13.75
CA ALA A 713 21.26 13.11 -12.59
C ALA A 713 19.75 12.87 -12.46
N ARG A 714 19.28 12.69 -11.22
CA ARG A 714 17.87 12.52 -10.87
C ARG A 714 17.45 13.56 -9.83
N ASN A 715 16.30 14.19 -10.02
CA ASN A 715 15.70 15.08 -9.03
C ASN A 715 14.80 14.25 -8.09
N ILE A 716 15.34 13.81 -6.97
CA ILE A 716 14.66 12.98 -6.00
C ILE A 716 13.56 13.77 -5.27
N MET A 717 13.72 15.07 -5.07
CA MET A 717 12.69 15.90 -4.43
C MET A 717 11.40 15.91 -5.26
N GLU A 718 11.50 15.98 -6.59
CA GLU A 718 10.34 15.91 -7.49
C GLU A 718 9.67 14.51 -7.41
N GLU A 719 10.46 13.44 -7.41
CA GLU A 719 9.96 12.08 -7.27
C GLU A 719 9.25 11.86 -5.92
N LYS A 720 9.83 12.33 -4.82
CA LYS A 720 9.22 12.30 -3.48
C LYS A 720 7.93 13.11 -3.42
N ALA A 721 7.93 14.32 -3.96
CA ALA A 721 6.73 15.17 -3.97
C ALA A 721 5.55 14.51 -4.69
N ASN A 722 5.81 13.79 -5.79
CA ASN A 722 4.79 13.03 -6.52
C ASN A 722 4.25 11.87 -5.68
N ARG A 723 5.12 11.10 -5.00
CA ARG A 723 4.73 10.01 -4.11
C ARG A 723 3.90 10.51 -2.92
N ASP A 724 4.37 11.58 -2.25
CA ASP A 724 3.67 12.19 -1.13
C ASP A 724 2.26 12.66 -1.51
N ALA A 725 2.11 13.21 -2.73
CA ALA A 725 0.81 13.60 -3.24
C ALA A 725 -0.16 12.42 -3.40
N MET A 726 0.33 11.23 -3.75
CA MET A 726 -0.50 10.01 -3.81
C MET A 726 -0.94 9.58 -2.40
N HIS A 727 -0.02 9.59 -1.41
CA HIS A 727 -0.35 9.22 -0.02
C HIS A 727 -1.35 10.19 0.63
N GLU A 728 -1.25 11.49 0.35
CA GLU A 728 -2.23 12.45 0.87
C GLU A 728 -3.65 12.21 0.32
N LYS A 729 -3.78 11.73 -0.91
CA LYS A 729 -5.10 11.33 -1.45
C LYS A 729 -5.69 10.14 -0.70
N SER A 730 -4.89 9.11 -0.45
CA SER A 730 -5.33 7.95 0.36
C SER A 730 -5.73 8.38 1.78
N LYS A 731 -5.01 9.33 2.39
CA LYS A 731 -5.40 9.94 3.68
C LYS A 731 -6.78 10.60 3.62
N ILE A 732 -7.07 11.36 2.58
CA ILE A 732 -8.36 12.02 2.40
C ILE A 732 -9.48 10.99 2.32
N TYR A 733 -9.33 9.92 1.54
CA TYR A 733 -10.31 8.83 1.48
C TYR A 733 -10.55 8.17 2.84
N ASN A 734 -9.47 7.89 3.58
CA ASN A 734 -9.58 7.34 4.94
C ASN A 734 -10.29 8.30 5.90
N ILE A 735 -10.01 9.60 5.85
CA ILE A 735 -10.70 10.61 6.69
C ILE A 735 -12.20 10.62 6.39
N PHE A 736 -12.61 10.62 5.11
CA PHE A 736 -14.02 10.56 4.74
C PHE A 736 -14.68 9.26 5.21
N MET A 737 -14.02 8.13 5.05
CA MET A 737 -14.52 6.84 5.54
C MET A 737 -14.73 6.84 7.06
N VAL A 738 -13.74 7.33 7.80
CA VAL A 738 -13.78 7.45 9.25
C VAL A 738 -14.90 8.42 9.70
N LEU A 739 -15.09 9.53 9.01
CA LEU A 739 -16.13 10.51 9.31
C LEU A 739 -17.54 9.89 9.16
N VAL A 740 -17.77 9.11 8.11
CA VAL A 740 -19.02 8.38 7.92
C VAL A 740 -19.26 7.36 9.04
N LEU A 741 -18.24 6.57 9.38
CA LEU A 741 -18.30 5.63 10.52
C LEU A 741 -18.64 6.34 11.83
N PHE A 742 -18.04 7.50 12.05
CA PHE A 742 -18.23 8.30 13.24
C PHE A 742 -19.66 8.85 13.35
N VAL A 743 -20.24 9.36 12.26
CA VAL A 743 -21.64 9.81 12.22
C VAL A 743 -22.60 8.67 12.55
N ILE A 744 -22.37 7.48 11.99
CA ILE A 744 -23.18 6.28 12.29
C ILE A 744 -23.08 5.90 13.76
N ALA A 745 -21.86 5.93 14.33
CA ALA A 745 -21.66 5.65 15.74
C ALA A 745 -22.45 6.61 16.63
N ILE A 746 -22.38 7.92 16.36
CA ILE A 746 -23.10 8.93 17.12
C ILE A 746 -24.61 8.66 17.06
N VAL A 747 -25.18 8.47 15.87
CA VAL A 747 -26.63 8.22 15.69
C VAL A 747 -27.07 6.97 16.43
N ASN A 748 -26.27 5.91 16.36
CA ASN A 748 -26.54 4.66 17.06
C ASN A 748 -26.48 4.81 18.59
N ILE A 749 -25.47 5.50 19.10
CA ILE A 749 -25.31 5.78 20.53
C ILE A 749 -26.45 6.64 21.03
N VAL A 750 -26.75 7.76 20.34
CA VAL A 750 -27.87 8.65 20.68
C VAL A 750 -29.17 7.86 20.78
N ASN A 751 -29.44 7.01 19.80
CA ASN A 751 -30.68 6.25 19.75
C ASN A 751 -30.74 5.19 20.85
N ASN A 752 -29.70 4.40 21.06
CA ASN A 752 -29.63 3.36 22.09
C ASN A 752 -29.73 3.93 23.52
N ILE A 753 -29.02 5.01 23.79
CA ILE A 753 -29.01 5.63 25.13
C ILE A 753 -30.35 6.34 25.36
N SER A 754 -30.86 7.11 24.39
CA SER A 754 -32.16 7.79 24.51
C SER A 754 -33.29 6.80 24.79
N GLN A 755 -33.31 5.68 24.06
CA GLN A 755 -34.33 4.64 24.31
C GLN A 755 -34.13 3.97 25.68
N SER A 756 -32.90 3.74 26.12
CA SER A 756 -32.59 3.17 27.44
C SER A 756 -33.10 4.05 28.58
N ILE A 757 -33.03 5.37 28.39
CA ILE A 757 -33.53 6.36 29.35
C ILE A 757 -35.05 6.44 29.32
N LEU A 758 -35.69 6.51 28.12
CA LEU A 758 -37.16 6.57 27.96
C LEU A 758 -37.85 5.33 28.48
N ASP A 759 -37.27 4.14 28.33
CA ASP A 759 -37.84 2.88 28.88
C ASP A 759 -37.92 2.84 30.41
N ARG A 760 -37.18 3.72 31.05
CA ARG A 760 -37.07 3.80 32.53
C ARG A 760 -37.70 5.04 33.11
N THR A 761 -38.45 5.80 32.30
CA THR A 761 -39.10 7.06 32.72
C THR A 761 -39.95 6.88 33.97
N ASN A 762 -40.73 5.78 34.08
CA ASN A 762 -41.52 5.46 35.28
C ASN A 762 -40.61 5.21 36.49
N GLU A 763 -39.53 4.44 36.37
CA GLU A 763 -38.56 4.22 37.47
C GLU A 763 -37.94 5.55 37.93
N PHE A 764 -37.61 6.44 37.00
CA PHE A 764 -37.12 7.77 37.28
C PHE A 764 -38.18 8.66 37.97
N GLY A 765 -39.43 8.58 37.53
CA GLY A 765 -40.54 9.20 38.19
C GLY A 765 -40.66 8.80 39.68
N MET A 766 -40.61 7.50 39.95
CA MET A 766 -40.65 6.97 41.30
C MET A 766 -39.43 7.43 42.15
N LEU A 767 -38.23 7.42 41.60
CA LEU A 767 -37.05 7.91 42.31
C LEU A 767 -37.14 9.40 42.64
N ARG A 768 -37.70 10.20 41.74
CA ARG A 768 -37.96 11.65 41.99
C ARG A 768 -39.07 11.86 43.03
N ALA A 769 -40.11 11.04 43.03
CA ALA A 769 -41.17 11.06 44.03
C ALA A 769 -40.62 10.74 45.45
N VAL A 770 -39.65 9.86 45.57
CA VAL A 770 -38.99 9.53 46.83
C VAL A 770 -37.88 10.53 47.21
N GLY A 771 -37.73 11.64 46.48
CA GLY A 771 -36.82 12.74 46.84
C GLY A 771 -35.51 12.85 46.10
N LEU A 772 -35.35 12.20 44.95
CA LEU A 772 -34.14 12.37 44.12
C LEU A 772 -34.15 13.76 43.48
N ASN A 773 -33.16 14.60 43.84
CA ASN A 773 -33.02 15.94 43.29
C ASN A 773 -32.69 15.90 41.77
N ASN A 774 -33.16 16.91 41.04
CA ASN A 774 -32.95 17.05 39.60
C ASN A 774 -31.44 17.06 39.21
N THR A 775 -30.62 17.66 40.04
CA THR A 775 -29.16 17.69 39.80
C THR A 775 -28.52 16.28 39.92
N ASP A 776 -28.92 15.49 40.92
CA ASP A 776 -28.45 14.13 41.13
C ASP A 776 -29.03 13.18 40.07
N PHE A 777 -30.27 13.42 39.63
CA PHE A 777 -30.86 12.71 38.49
C PHE A 777 -30.05 12.91 37.20
N LYS A 778 -29.69 14.13 36.85
CA LYS A 778 -28.82 14.40 35.68
C LYS A 778 -27.45 13.73 35.82
N LYS A 779 -26.79 13.91 36.97
CA LYS A 779 -25.49 13.30 37.24
C LYS A 779 -25.53 11.77 37.14
N MET A 780 -26.63 11.15 37.58
CA MET A 780 -26.86 9.72 37.48
C MET A 780 -26.87 9.24 36.01
N ILE A 781 -27.62 9.91 35.16
CA ILE A 781 -27.71 9.53 33.73
C ILE A 781 -26.40 9.81 32.98
N ILE A 782 -25.75 10.95 33.22
CA ILE A 782 -24.44 11.26 32.62
C ILE A 782 -23.41 10.24 33.06
N PHE A 783 -23.41 9.85 34.33
CA PHE A 783 -22.46 8.86 34.86
C PHE A 783 -22.68 7.47 34.23
N GLU A 784 -23.93 7.06 33.90
CA GLU A 784 -24.19 5.85 33.13
C GLU A 784 -23.51 5.93 31.73
N GLY A 785 -23.63 7.08 31.05
CA GLY A 785 -22.95 7.33 29.78
C GLY A 785 -21.42 7.19 29.88
N VAL A 786 -20.84 7.83 30.90
CA VAL A 786 -19.39 7.75 31.15
C VAL A 786 -18.92 6.31 31.40
N ILE A 787 -19.68 5.50 32.11
CA ILE A 787 -19.33 4.08 32.31
C ILE A 787 -19.34 3.31 30.98
N TYR A 788 -20.36 3.51 30.11
CA TYR A 788 -20.39 2.89 28.80
C TYR A 788 -19.18 3.28 27.96
N THR A 789 -18.78 4.56 27.97
CA THR A 789 -17.62 5.02 27.22
C THR A 789 -16.30 4.47 27.75
N LEU A 790 -16.14 4.40 29.07
CA LEU A 790 -14.93 3.82 29.68
C LEU A 790 -14.75 2.34 29.34
N ILE A 791 -15.82 1.55 29.45
CA ILE A 791 -15.77 0.12 29.13
C ILE A 791 -15.54 -0.06 27.63
N SER A 792 -16.20 0.72 26.79
CA SER A 792 -16.01 0.69 25.33
C SER A 792 -14.58 1.07 24.95
N SER A 793 -14.01 2.12 25.55
CA SER A 793 -12.63 2.55 25.31
C SER A 793 -11.60 1.48 25.71
N LEU A 794 -11.85 0.77 26.80
CA LEU A 794 -10.98 -0.34 27.20
C LEU A 794 -11.02 -1.50 26.18
N ILE A 795 -12.20 -1.84 25.68
CA ILE A 795 -12.35 -2.84 24.61
C ILE A 795 -11.68 -2.38 23.33
N ILE A 796 -11.83 -1.11 22.97
CA ILE A 796 -11.17 -0.53 21.79
C ILE A 796 -9.66 -0.70 21.91
N ILE A 797 -9.07 -0.35 23.03
CA ILE A 797 -7.62 -0.46 23.26
C ILE A 797 -7.18 -1.91 23.09
N VAL A 798 -7.80 -2.84 23.81
CA VAL A 798 -7.38 -4.25 23.81
C VAL A 798 -7.52 -4.87 22.43
N VAL A 799 -8.68 -4.71 21.79
CA VAL A 799 -8.95 -5.36 20.48
C VAL A 799 -8.14 -4.71 19.36
N SER A 800 -8.00 -3.40 19.34
CA SER A 800 -7.21 -2.72 18.31
C SER A 800 -5.71 -3.03 18.42
N LEU A 801 -5.17 -3.19 19.64
CA LEU A 801 -3.78 -3.64 19.82
C LEU A 801 -3.55 -5.02 19.20
N VAL A 802 -4.48 -5.96 19.43
CA VAL A 802 -4.40 -7.30 18.82
C VAL A 802 -4.49 -7.21 17.29
N LEU A 803 -5.46 -6.45 16.77
CA LEU A 803 -5.63 -6.30 15.32
C LEU A 803 -4.45 -5.57 14.67
N ASN A 804 -3.91 -4.53 15.29
CA ASN A 804 -2.74 -3.83 14.80
C ASN A 804 -1.52 -4.76 14.76
N LYS A 805 -1.33 -5.61 15.78
CA LYS A 805 -0.26 -6.61 15.77
C LYS A 805 -0.47 -7.68 14.69
N MET A 806 -1.72 -8.09 14.45
CA MET A 806 -2.04 -8.99 13.34
C MET A 806 -1.77 -8.34 11.98
N THR A 807 -2.15 -7.07 11.79
CA THR A 807 -1.87 -6.29 10.57
C THR A 807 -0.37 -6.15 10.34
N TYR A 808 0.39 -5.79 11.38
CA TYR A 808 1.85 -5.71 11.34
C TYR A 808 2.50 -7.03 10.91
N ASN A 809 2.06 -8.15 11.47
CA ASN A 809 2.57 -9.46 11.11
C ASN A 809 2.15 -9.89 9.69
N TYR A 810 0.92 -9.53 9.28
CA TYR A 810 0.40 -9.86 7.94
C TYR A 810 1.14 -9.10 6.82
N LEU A 811 1.43 -7.81 7.04
CA LEU A 811 2.18 -6.99 6.09
C LEU A 811 3.69 -7.26 6.14
N GLU A 812 4.15 -8.06 7.11
CA GLU A 812 5.54 -8.50 7.25
C GLU A 812 6.57 -7.35 7.31
N VAL A 813 6.14 -6.15 7.72
CA VAL A 813 6.98 -4.94 7.76
C VAL A 813 8.21 -5.05 8.68
N SER A 814 8.21 -6.03 9.59
CA SER A 814 9.40 -6.35 10.39
C SER A 814 10.62 -6.77 9.56
N LYS A 815 10.42 -7.20 8.32
CA LYS A 815 11.49 -7.55 7.38
C LYS A 815 12.37 -6.35 7.02
N TYR A 816 11.78 -5.18 7.05
CA TYR A 816 12.43 -3.93 6.71
C TYR A 816 12.99 -3.19 7.93
N GLY A 817 13.06 -3.84 9.09
CA GLY A 817 13.57 -3.23 10.31
C GLY A 817 12.56 -2.33 11.03
N ILE A 818 11.32 -2.23 10.54
CA ILE A 818 10.27 -1.45 11.19
C ILE A 818 9.81 -2.19 12.45
N GLU A 819 9.93 -1.55 13.60
CA GLU A 819 9.46 -2.10 14.87
C GLU A 819 7.96 -1.85 15.06
N PHE A 820 7.31 -2.76 15.79
CA PHE A 820 5.91 -2.55 16.16
C PHE A 820 5.77 -1.36 17.10
N SER A 821 5.24 -0.27 16.59
CA SER A 821 5.02 0.97 17.32
C SER A 821 3.54 1.17 17.65
N ILE A 822 3.26 1.85 18.76
CA ILE A 822 1.92 2.20 19.21
C ILE A 822 1.81 3.72 19.25
N ARG A 823 0.97 4.30 18.39
CA ARG A 823 0.69 5.74 18.41
C ARG A 823 -0.32 6.07 19.52
N CYS A 824 0.15 6.40 20.72
CA CYS A 824 -0.69 6.75 21.87
C CYS A 824 -1.67 7.90 21.57
N VAL A 825 -1.34 8.81 20.65
CA VAL A 825 -2.19 9.96 20.27
C VAL A 825 -3.53 9.48 19.70
N ASP A 826 -3.56 8.45 18.88
CA ASP A 826 -4.79 7.93 18.26
C ASP A 826 -5.74 7.35 19.31
N TYR A 827 -5.18 6.65 20.31
CA TYR A 827 -5.94 6.09 21.43
C TYR A 827 -6.49 7.19 22.34
N ILE A 828 -5.69 8.21 22.64
CA ILE A 828 -6.13 9.36 23.46
C ILE A 828 -7.27 10.10 22.75
N LEU A 829 -7.12 10.36 21.46
CA LEU A 829 -8.10 11.05 20.64
C LEU A 829 -9.43 10.30 20.62
N ILE A 830 -9.44 9.00 20.40
CA ILE A 830 -10.68 8.20 20.35
C ILE A 830 -11.35 8.13 21.73
N ILE A 831 -10.57 8.06 22.84
CA ILE A 831 -11.11 8.07 24.20
C ILE A 831 -11.81 9.40 24.48
N ILE A 832 -11.18 10.52 24.11
CA ILE A 832 -11.77 11.86 24.28
C ILE A 832 -13.06 11.98 23.48
N ILE A 833 -13.04 11.62 22.18
CA ILE A 833 -14.21 11.68 21.31
C ILE A 833 -15.32 10.79 21.86
N ASN A 834 -15.01 9.54 22.20
CA ASN A 834 -15.98 8.58 22.73
C ASN A 834 -16.63 9.09 24.02
N THR A 835 -15.84 9.68 24.91
CA THR A 835 -16.32 10.27 26.17
C THR A 835 -17.22 11.48 25.93
N LEU A 836 -16.84 12.39 25.03
CA LEU A 836 -17.65 13.56 24.68
C LEU A 836 -19.00 13.12 24.07
N VAL A 837 -18.98 12.15 23.14
CA VAL A 837 -20.22 11.60 22.54
C VAL A 837 -21.10 10.97 23.62
N GLY A 838 -20.54 10.19 24.55
CA GLY A 838 -21.29 9.56 25.63
C GLY A 838 -21.94 10.59 26.58
N ILE A 839 -21.24 11.66 26.91
CA ILE A 839 -21.79 12.76 27.74
C ILE A 839 -22.90 13.49 26.99
N LEU A 840 -22.69 13.89 25.74
CA LEU A 840 -23.68 14.63 24.94
C LEU A 840 -24.96 13.80 24.73
N THR A 841 -24.80 12.51 24.41
CA THR A 841 -25.93 11.60 24.15
C THR A 841 -26.77 11.29 25.39
N THR A 842 -26.19 11.38 26.58
CA THR A 842 -26.90 11.20 27.85
C THR A 842 -27.48 12.50 28.37
N TYR A 843 -26.83 13.64 28.16
CA TYR A 843 -27.25 14.95 28.62
C TYR A 843 -28.57 15.41 27.97
N LEU A 844 -28.71 15.26 26.65
CA LEU A 844 -29.90 15.72 25.92
C LEU A 844 -31.20 15.04 26.37
N PRO A 845 -31.30 13.70 26.49
CA PRO A 845 -32.51 13.06 27.05
C PRO A 845 -32.72 13.40 28.52
N ALA A 846 -31.66 13.48 29.33
CA ALA A 846 -31.78 13.86 30.76
C ALA A 846 -32.44 15.24 30.91
N LYS A 847 -32.02 16.22 30.11
CA LYS A 847 -32.60 17.58 30.11
C LYS A 847 -34.06 17.58 29.64
N ARG A 848 -34.46 16.68 28.73
CA ARG A 848 -35.87 16.54 28.32
C ARG A 848 -36.73 15.97 29.44
N LEU A 849 -36.29 14.92 30.11
CA LEU A 849 -37.01 14.28 31.21
C LEU A 849 -37.14 15.16 32.44
N GLU A 850 -36.17 16.06 32.69
CA GLU A 850 -36.25 17.03 33.78
C GLU A 850 -37.50 17.95 33.66
N LYS A 851 -37.89 18.29 32.44
CA LYS A 851 -39.06 19.14 32.15
C LYS A 851 -40.44 18.45 32.33
N ILE A 852 -40.45 17.13 32.45
CA ILE A 852 -41.67 16.32 32.62
C ILE A 852 -42.01 16.26 34.11
N SER A 853 -43.25 16.45 34.45
CA SER A 853 -43.72 16.35 35.83
C SER A 853 -43.59 14.93 36.38
N VAL A 854 -43.38 14.82 37.71
CA VAL A 854 -43.21 13.51 38.36
C VAL A 854 -44.42 12.63 38.16
N VAL A 855 -45.63 13.21 38.24
CA VAL A 855 -46.92 12.52 38.03
C VAL A 855 -47.04 12.01 36.60
N GLU A 856 -46.70 12.85 35.62
CA GLU A 856 -46.68 12.47 34.22
C GLU A 856 -45.66 11.34 33.92
N MET A 857 -44.46 11.41 34.54
CA MET A 857 -43.46 10.37 34.42
C MET A 857 -43.89 9.00 34.95
N ILE A 858 -44.68 9.01 36.03
CA ILE A 858 -45.26 7.78 36.62
C ILE A 858 -46.36 7.20 35.75
N ASN A 859 -47.17 8.03 35.15
CA ASN A 859 -48.36 7.62 34.36
C ASN A 859 -48.07 7.37 32.88
N ILE A 860 -46.87 7.64 32.38
CA ILE A 860 -46.49 7.43 30.97
C ILE A 860 -46.69 5.96 30.49
N ASN A 861 -46.81 4.98 31.40
CA ASN A 861 -47.01 3.56 31.08
C ASN A 861 -48.43 3.03 31.36
N GLU A 862 -49.34 3.83 31.88
CA GLU A 862 -50.79 3.54 31.86
C GLU A 862 -51.45 4.07 30.57
#